data_250274da6e83249968743dc64c31b81b
#
_entry.id   250274da6e83249968743dc64c31b81b
#
_cell.length_a   1.000
_cell.length_b   1.000
_cell.length_c   1.000
_cell.angle_alpha   90.00
_cell.angle_beta   90.00
_cell.angle_gamma   90.00
#
_symmetry.space_group_name_H-M   'P 1'
#
loop_
_entity.id
_entity.type
_entity.pdbx_description
1 polymer ?
#
loop_
_entity_poly.entity_id
_entity_poly.type
_entity_poly.pdbx_seq_one_letter_code
_entity_poly.pdbx_strand_id
1 'polypeptide(L)'
;MSTATDRPDPTGPAADLGSVMRPAFEGTALAGTGLGKYVAWLADRGQRFDSYRDLWTWSVEDLEGFWTSMWEYFEVPGSPGDCALGERTMPGANWFPTARVNYAETILGSIDDPDRVAIVGRSQARGTLELTFGELAEQVRRARAAFRALGVRKGDRVVGYLPNVPETVVAMLATVSLGATWACCPPEFGAKSVVDRLAQLEPKLLLAVSGYNYGAKEVDRTAELQTILDSLPTVENVVGVSYGPHEVSDAHDWTSLLETQGTDEPLEFEPVSFDHPLWTLFSSGTTGLPKAVVHSHGGITLEHLKLHALHLDTRSGDRVMLMSTTGWTVWNCMVSALMIGASIVVTDGNPFYPDLEEPWRIAAETGVTNFGTSPGYLMACRTESVRPADDFDLSPLRTLGVTGAVLPPEAYDWIYEVLPAEVYLNSMSGGTDICSNFVSGNPWVPVYRGELSAPTLGADVAAFDDQGEAVVTQVGELVVRSPMPSMPVAFWNDFGMERYLAAYFDIYPGVWRHGDWVTVSDRQSVVIQGRSDATLNRGGVRIGTAEFYNLVEALPGIQDSLVVHLEDSAGGPGELMLFVELAEGHAMNEDTVKAIKGVIRKELSPRHVPDLVAAVPAVPRTLTGKKLETPIKKILSGAPPEQVVSPGAVTSYDAIEAYRIAASANA
;
A
#
# COMPACT_ATOMS: atom_id res chain seq x y z
N MET A 1 -32.56 -19.63 16.73
CA MET A 1 -31.89 -20.92 16.49
C MET A 1 -30.70 -20.58 15.60
N SER A 2 -29.55 -20.52 16.25
CA SER A 2 -28.28 -20.23 15.59
C SER A 2 -27.89 -21.45 14.76
N THR A 3 -27.78 -21.31 13.44
CA THR A 3 -27.14 -22.29 12.58
C THR A 3 -25.65 -22.20 12.81
N ALA A 4 -25.10 -23.21 13.51
CA ALA A 4 -23.66 -23.38 13.60
C ALA A 4 -23.10 -23.47 12.16
N THR A 5 -22.33 -22.50 11.73
CA THR A 5 -21.54 -22.58 10.52
C THR A 5 -20.48 -23.66 10.74
N ASP A 6 -20.50 -24.73 9.94
CA ASP A 6 -19.49 -25.78 9.93
C ASP A 6 -18.10 -25.13 9.71
N ARG A 7 -17.27 -25.11 10.74
CA ARG A 7 -15.84 -24.82 10.58
C ARG A 7 -15.23 -25.98 9.82
N PRO A 8 -14.36 -25.72 8.80
CA PRO A 8 -13.65 -26.80 8.12
C PRO A 8 -12.83 -27.61 9.14
N ASP A 9 -12.86 -28.92 9.00
CA ASP A 9 -12.10 -29.84 9.84
C ASP A 9 -10.59 -29.59 9.66
N PRO A 10 -9.84 -29.17 10.68
CA PRO A 10 -8.42 -28.86 10.57
C PRO A 10 -7.53 -30.07 10.24
N THR A 11 -8.10 -31.31 10.24
CA THR A 11 -7.39 -32.56 9.91
C THR A 11 -7.70 -33.08 8.50
N GLY A 12 -8.51 -32.34 7.72
CA GLY A 12 -8.81 -32.68 6.32
C GLY A 12 -7.64 -32.39 5.37
N PRO A 13 -7.60 -32.99 4.17
CA PRO A 13 -6.61 -32.61 3.16
C PRO A 13 -6.72 -31.12 2.85
N ALA A 14 -5.56 -30.43 2.67
CA ALA A 14 -5.54 -29.02 2.31
C ALA A 14 -6.44 -28.77 1.09
N ALA A 15 -7.26 -27.73 1.15
CA ALA A 15 -8.17 -27.40 0.05
C ALA A 15 -7.37 -27.08 -1.23
N ASP A 16 -7.91 -27.39 -2.41
CA ASP A 16 -7.28 -27.09 -3.68
C ASP A 16 -7.20 -25.56 -3.92
N LEU A 17 -6.20 -25.14 -4.68
CA LEU A 17 -6.07 -23.75 -5.12
C LEU A 17 -7.36 -23.33 -5.85
N GLY A 18 -7.87 -22.13 -5.54
CA GLY A 18 -9.11 -21.59 -6.12
C GLY A 18 -10.40 -22.17 -5.52
N SER A 19 -10.34 -23.04 -4.50
CA SER A 19 -11.52 -23.44 -3.74
C SER A 19 -12.14 -22.26 -3.00
N VAL A 20 -13.46 -22.29 -2.82
CA VAL A 20 -14.18 -21.23 -2.10
C VAL A 20 -13.93 -21.36 -0.60
N MET A 21 -13.26 -20.37 -0.01
CA MET A 21 -13.03 -20.27 1.43
C MET A 21 -14.20 -19.60 2.15
N ARG A 22 -14.80 -18.61 1.49
CA ARG A 22 -15.97 -17.90 1.98
C ARG A 22 -16.89 -17.56 0.79
N PRO A 23 -18.19 -17.89 0.86
CA PRO A 23 -19.13 -17.52 -0.19
C PRO A 23 -19.32 -15.98 -0.25
N ALA A 24 -19.78 -15.49 -1.39
CA ALA A 24 -20.24 -14.11 -1.54
C ALA A 24 -21.39 -13.82 -0.56
N PHE A 25 -21.57 -12.54 -0.23
CA PHE A 25 -22.78 -12.10 0.44
C PHE A 25 -23.96 -12.14 -0.53
N GLU A 26 -25.12 -12.53 -0.03
CA GLU A 26 -26.37 -12.61 -0.81
C GLU A 26 -27.54 -11.95 -0.06
N GLY A 27 -28.59 -11.63 -0.80
CA GLY A 27 -29.84 -11.11 -0.25
C GLY A 27 -29.65 -9.93 0.70
N THR A 28 -30.17 -10.04 1.92
CA THR A 28 -30.12 -8.96 2.94
C THR A 28 -28.70 -8.69 3.42
N ALA A 29 -27.82 -9.69 3.43
CA ALA A 29 -26.42 -9.50 3.80
C ALA A 29 -25.69 -8.60 2.79
N LEU A 30 -25.85 -8.85 1.51
CA LEU A 30 -25.29 -7.98 0.46
C LEU A 30 -25.92 -6.60 0.49
N ALA A 31 -27.25 -6.49 0.59
CA ALA A 31 -27.94 -5.21 0.66
C ALA A 31 -27.52 -4.33 1.85
N GLY A 32 -27.00 -4.95 2.92
CA GLY A 32 -26.47 -4.25 4.09
C GLY A 32 -25.05 -3.68 3.89
N THR A 33 -24.33 -4.09 2.84
CA THR A 33 -22.97 -3.62 2.53
C THR A 33 -22.98 -2.27 1.80
N GLY A 34 -21.83 -1.59 1.78
CA GLY A 34 -21.65 -0.37 0.98
C GLY A 34 -21.89 -0.62 -0.50
N LEU A 35 -21.35 -1.72 -1.04
CA LEU A 35 -21.57 -2.13 -2.44
C LEU A 35 -23.04 -2.42 -2.72
N GLY A 36 -23.74 -3.14 -1.84
CA GLY A 36 -25.17 -3.43 -2.01
C GLY A 36 -26.05 -2.18 -2.00
N LYS A 37 -25.72 -1.20 -1.14
CA LYS A 37 -26.39 0.11 -1.12
C LYS A 37 -26.15 0.89 -2.41
N TYR A 38 -24.93 0.89 -2.92
CA TYR A 38 -24.61 1.53 -4.20
C TYR A 38 -25.36 0.88 -5.37
N VAL A 39 -25.41 -0.45 -5.43
CA VAL A 39 -26.20 -1.18 -6.46
C VAL A 39 -27.68 -0.86 -6.39
N ALA A 40 -28.25 -0.74 -5.17
CA ALA A 40 -29.64 -0.33 -4.99
C ALA A 40 -29.87 1.12 -5.47
N TRP A 41 -28.94 2.04 -5.16
CA TRP A 41 -28.98 3.42 -5.61
C TRP A 41 -28.93 3.55 -7.15
N LEU A 42 -28.13 2.72 -7.82
CA LEU A 42 -28.10 2.60 -9.29
C LEU A 42 -29.41 2.07 -9.84
N ALA A 43 -29.99 1.03 -9.19
CA ALA A 43 -31.26 0.43 -9.63
C ALA A 43 -32.43 1.43 -9.55
N ASP A 44 -32.46 2.31 -8.57
CA ASP A 44 -33.45 3.40 -8.45
C ASP A 44 -33.33 4.43 -9.60
N ARG A 45 -32.15 4.50 -10.23
CA ARG A 45 -31.84 5.33 -11.41
C ARG A 45 -31.98 4.60 -12.74
N GLY A 46 -32.49 3.36 -12.71
CA GLY A 46 -32.77 2.54 -13.88
C GLY A 46 -31.61 1.66 -14.33
N GLN A 47 -30.48 1.67 -13.63
CA GLN A 47 -29.34 0.80 -13.93
C GLN A 47 -29.35 -0.42 -13.00
N ARG A 48 -29.53 -1.62 -13.56
CA ARG A 48 -29.64 -2.88 -12.81
C ARG A 48 -28.57 -3.86 -13.26
N PHE A 49 -27.97 -4.52 -12.29
CA PHE A 49 -26.90 -5.51 -12.52
C PHE A 49 -27.25 -6.80 -11.79
N ASP A 50 -27.08 -7.93 -12.46
CA ASP A 50 -27.40 -9.25 -11.91
C ASP A 50 -26.18 -9.90 -11.23
N SER A 51 -24.97 -9.40 -11.51
CA SER A 51 -23.72 -9.89 -10.95
C SER A 51 -22.68 -8.78 -10.78
N TYR A 52 -21.66 -9.05 -9.96
CA TYR A 52 -20.50 -8.16 -9.86
C TYR A 52 -19.79 -7.99 -11.23
N ARG A 53 -19.74 -9.07 -12.04
CA ARG A 53 -19.16 -9.00 -13.38
C ARG A 53 -19.88 -7.99 -14.27
N ASP A 54 -21.21 -7.96 -14.26
CA ASP A 54 -21.98 -7.01 -15.06
C ASP A 54 -21.74 -5.56 -14.60
N LEU A 55 -21.71 -5.34 -13.28
CA LEU A 55 -21.39 -4.06 -12.70
C LEU A 55 -19.96 -3.61 -13.05
N TRP A 56 -18.98 -4.53 -12.93
CA TRP A 56 -17.59 -4.24 -13.31
C TRP A 56 -17.46 -3.95 -14.80
N THR A 57 -18.10 -4.74 -15.67
CA THR A 57 -18.09 -4.52 -17.12
C THR A 57 -18.60 -3.11 -17.45
N TRP A 58 -19.74 -2.72 -16.89
CA TRP A 58 -20.25 -1.36 -17.06
C TRP A 58 -19.24 -0.30 -16.54
N SER A 59 -18.62 -0.52 -15.42
CA SER A 59 -17.70 0.44 -14.81
C SER A 59 -16.43 0.70 -15.64
N VAL A 60 -16.05 -0.20 -16.54
CA VAL A 60 -14.87 -0.06 -17.43
C VAL A 60 -15.23 0.30 -18.87
N GLU A 61 -16.45 -0.02 -19.31
CA GLU A 61 -16.95 0.34 -20.65
C GLU A 61 -17.51 1.76 -20.69
N ASP A 62 -18.33 2.14 -19.68
CA ASP A 62 -18.91 3.47 -19.49
C ASP A 62 -18.21 4.23 -18.36
N LEU A 63 -16.93 4.59 -18.60
CA LEU A 63 -16.13 5.30 -17.61
C LEU A 63 -16.78 6.60 -17.14
N GLU A 64 -17.39 7.37 -18.07
CA GLU A 64 -18.03 8.64 -17.74
C GLU A 64 -19.24 8.43 -16.83
N GLY A 65 -20.12 7.50 -17.18
CA GLY A 65 -21.28 7.14 -16.37
C GLY A 65 -20.88 6.62 -14.99
N PHE A 66 -19.88 5.74 -14.93
CA PHE A 66 -19.42 5.18 -13.66
C PHE A 66 -18.83 6.26 -12.74
N TRP A 67 -17.87 7.07 -13.20
CA TRP A 67 -17.22 8.06 -12.34
C TRP A 67 -18.13 9.25 -12.01
N THR A 68 -19.09 9.61 -12.88
CA THR A 68 -20.17 10.54 -12.53
C THR A 68 -21.01 9.98 -11.39
N SER A 69 -21.39 8.70 -11.47
CA SER A 69 -22.17 8.05 -10.42
C SER A 69 -21.44 7.99 -9.07
N MET A 70 -20.09 7.86 -9.08
CA MET A 70 -19.28 7.93 -7.86
C MET A 70 -19.38 9.32 -7.22
N TRP A 71 -19.22 10.39 -8.01
CA TRP A 71 -19.36 11.76 -7.51
C TRP A 71 -20.74 12.00 -6.88
N GLU A 72 -21.79 11.59 -7.59
CA GLU A 72 -23.17 11.79 -7.16
C GLU A 72 -23.55 10.93 -5.93
N TYR A 73 -23.16 9.65 -5.93
CA TYR A 73 -23.48 8.73 -4.83
C TYR A 73 -22.86 9.14 -3.51
N PHE A 74 -21.63 9.62 -3.54
CA PHE A 74 -20.92 10.08 -2.35
C PHE A 74 -21.13 11.58 -2.06
N GLU A 75 -21.93 12.27 -2.87
CA GLU A 75 -22.19 13.71 -2.70
C GLU A 75 -20.88 14.51 -2.51
N VAL A 76 -19.87 14.24 -3.37
CA VAL A 76 -18.55 14.84 -3.23
C VAL A 76 -18.66 16.36 -3.21
N PRO A 77 -18.13 17.05 -2.18
CA PRO A 77 -18.19 18.51 -2.08
C PRO A 77 -17.50 19.19 -3.27
N GLY A 78 -17.99 20.38 -3.61
CA GLY A 78 -17.46 21.17 -4.72
C GLY A 78 -18.35 21.10 -5.96
N SER A 79 -17.76 21.18 -7.14
CA SER A 79 -18.47 21.15 -8.42
C SER A 79 -17.88 20.09 -9.34
N PRO A 80 -18.67 19.15 -9.88
CA PRO A 80 -18.19 18.14 -10.83
C PRO A 80 -17.87 18.75 -12.21
N GLY A 81 -18.34 19.96 -12.52
CA GLY A 81 -18.21 20.55 -13.84
C GLY A 81 -19.19 19.98 -14.86
N ASP A 82 -18.84 20.08 -16.16
CA ASP A 82 -19.76 19.80 -17.27
C ASP A 82 -19.73 18.34 -17.73
N CYS A 83 -18.63 17.60 -17.50
CA CYS A 83 -18.47 16.17 -17.85
C CYS A 83 -17.44 15.50 -16.94
N ALA A 84 -17.55 14.19 -16.78
CA ALA A 84 -16.59 13.41 -15.98
C ALA A 84 -15.33 13.04 -16.76
N LEU A 85 -15.41 12.91 -18.08
CA LEU A 85 -14.28 12.53 -18.93
C LEU A 85 -14.27 13.41 -20.18
N GLY A 86 -13.29 14.31 -20.29
CA GLY A 86 -13.03 15.09 -21.49
C GLY A 86 -12.33 14.25 -22.56
N GLU A 87 -11.01 14.19 -22.52
CA GLU A 87 -10.25 13.31 -23.41
C GLU A 87 -10.01 11.94 -22.77
N ARG A 88 -10.36 10.87 -23.50
CA ARG A 88 -10.11 9.48 -23.10
C ARG A 88 -8.79 8.99 -23.71
N THR A 89 -7.69 9.58 -23.31
CA THR A 89 -6.35 9.18 -23.72
C THR A 89 -5.61 8.52 -22.55
N MET A 90 -4.71 7.61 -22.83
CA MET A 90 -3.85 7.04 -21.81
C MET A 90 -2.41 6.95 -22.34
N PRO A 91 -1.48 7.70 -21.69
CA PRO A 91 -1.70 8.63 -20.58
C PRO A 91 -2.41 9.93 -21.00
N GLY A 92 -2.84 10.70 -19.99
CA GLY A 92 -3.35 12.06 -20.19
C GLY A 92 -4.88 12.17 -20.26
N ALA A 93 -5.62 11.16 -19.77
CA ALA A 93 -7.06 11.28 -19.61
C ALA A 93 -7.42 12.53 -18.79
N ASN A 94 -8.34 13.32 -19.31
CA ASN A 94 -8.76 14.57 -18.68
C ASN A 94 -10.03 14.36 -17.87
N TRP A 95 -9.87 14.01 -16.60
CA TRP A 95 -10.97 13.76 -15.68
C TRP A 95 -11.55 15.07 -15.13
N PHE A 96 -12.88 15.20 -15.17
CA PHE A 96 -13.63 16.32 -14.62
C PHE A 96 -12.97 17.68 -14.92
N PRO A 97 -12.79 18.07 -16.18
CA PRO A 97 -11.89 19.16 -16.62
C PRO A 97 -12.23 20.53 -16.04
N THR A 98 -13.51 20.78 -15.69
CA THR A 98 -13.95 22.04 -15.09
C THR A 98 -14.32 21.94 -13.62
N ALA A 99 -14.10 20.77 -13.00
CA ALA A 99 -14.41 20.54 -11.59
C ALA A 99 -13.59 21.42 -10.65
N ARG A 100 -14.18 21.65 -9.48
CA ARG A 100 -13.50 22.23 -8.31
C ARG A 100 -13.75 21.36 -7.12
N VAL A 101 -12.69 20.94 -6.45
CA VAL A 101 -12.70 19.96 -5.36
C VAL A 101 -11.60 20.26 -4.36
N ASN A 102 -11.75 19.83 -3.12
CA ASN A 102 -10.67 19.78 -2.16
C ASN A 102 -10.79 18.49 -1.33
N TYR A 103 -9.72 17.69 -1.28
CA TYR A 103 -9.68 16.43 -0.54
C TYR A 103 -10.03 16.60 0.94
N ALA A 104 -9.50 17.63 1.62
CA ALA A 104 -9.80 17.88 3.04
C ALA A 104 -11.26 18.29 3.26
N GLU A 105 -11.90 18.94 2.29
CA GLU A 105 -13.31 19.29 2.35
C GLU A 105 -14.21 18.05 2.37
N THR A 106 -13.84 16.99 1.65
CA THR A 106 -14.58 15.71 1.67
C THR A 106 -14.57 15.06 3.05
N ILE A 107 -13.53 15.31 3.85
CA ILE A 107 -13.40 14.77 5.22
C ILE A 107 -14.08 15.71 6.25
N LEU A 108 -13.88 17.02 6.13
CA LEU A 108 -14.15 17.99 7.19
C LEU A 108 -15.26 19.00 6.83
N GLY A 109 -15.70 19.03 5.58
CA GLY A 109 -16.68 20.01 5.11
C GLY A 109 -18.12 19.75 5.60
N SER A 110 -18.44 18.50 5.93
CA SER A 110 -19.74 18.10 6.48
C SER A 110 -19.54 17.01 7.52
N ILE A 111 -19.50 17.40 8.78
CA ILE A 111 -19.33 16.49 9.93
C ILE A 111 -20.71 16.31 10.59
N ASP A 112 -21.28 15.10 10.43
CA ASP A 112 -22.60 14.77 10.98
C ASP A 112 -22.59 14.68 12.51
N ASP A 113 -21.50 14.17 13.09
CA ASP A 113 -21.35 13.98 14.52
C ASP A 113 -19.93 14.43 14.94
N PRO A 114 -19.79 15.69 15.41
CA PRO A 114 -18.50 16.24 15.81
C PRO A 114 -17.92 15.60 17.08
N ASP A 115 -18.73 14.96 17.91
CA ASP A 115 -18.28 14.33 19.15
C ASP A 115 -17.79 12.88 18.93
N ARG A 116 -18.04 12.30 17.74
CA ARG A 116 -17.55 10.97 17.39
C ARG A 116 -16.03 11.00 17.22
N VAL A 117 -15.36 9.97 17.75
CA VAL A 117 -13.91 9.80 17.59
C VAL A 117 -13.55 9.67 16.10
N ALA A 118 -12.62 10.47 15.63
CA ALA A 118 -12.03 10.41 14.29
C ALA A 118 -10.71 9.65 14.28
N ILE A 119 -9.84 9.92 15.26
CA ILE A 119 -8.51 9.34 15.32
C ILE A 119 -8.27 8.76 16.71
N VAL A 120 -7.79 7.51 16.77
CA VAL A 120 -7.20 6.89 17.95
C VAL A 120 -5.71 6.75 17.70
N GLY A 121 -4.87 7.51 18.41
CA GLY A 121 -3.42 7.41 18.37
C GLY A 121 -2.90 6.49 19.46
N ARG A 122 -2.19 5.43 19.10
CA ARG A 122 -1.50 4.51 20.03
C ARG A 122 0.00 4.71 19.85
N SER A 123 0.64 5.41 20.79
CA SER A 123 2.04 5.80 20.71
C SER A 123 2.89 5.09 21.74
N GLN A 124 4.03 4.57 21.31
CA GLN A 124 5.05 4.00 22.22
C GLN A 124 5.79 5.08 23.02
N ALA A 125 5.76 6.33 22.54
CA ALA A 125 6.40 7.45 23.26
C ALA A 125 5.44 8.17 24.23
N ARG A 126 4.12 8.21 23.93
CA ARG A 126 3.17 9.10 24.61
C ARG A 126 1.90 8.42 25.15
N GLY A 127 1.72 7.12 24.87
CA GLY A 127 0.49 6.40 25.20
C GLY A 127 -0.66 6.67 24.22
N THR A 128 -1.90 6.62 24.69
CA THR A 128 -3.09 6.75 23.83
C THR A 128 -3.58 8.20 23.81
N LEU A 129 -3.93 8.68 22.61
CA LEU A 129 -4.58 9.96 22.36
C LEU A 129 -5.80 9.74 21.45
N GLU A 130 -6.93 10.35 21.77
CA GLU A 130 -8.10 10.36 20.92
C GLU A 130 -8.42 11.77 20.45
N LEU A 131 -8.82 11.92 19.21
CA LEU A 131 -9.39 13.15 18.65
C LEU A 131 -10.76 12.86 18.09
N THR A 132 -11.75 13.67 18.46
CA THR A 132 -13.07 13.66 17.81
C THR A 132 -12.99 14.35 16.44
N PHE A 133 -14.02 14.19 15.60
CA PHE A 133 -14.11 14.91 14.32
C PHE A 133 -14.13 16.43 14.53
N GLY A 134 -14.78 16.91 15.58
CA GLY A 134 -14.78 18.33 15.93
C GLY A 134 -13.41 18.85 16.34
N GLU A 135 -12.68 18.08 17.17
CA GLU A 135 -11.31 18.42 17.57
C GLU A 135 -10.33 18.34 16.39
N LEU A 136 -10.49 17.34 15.51
CA LEU A 136 -9.72 17.23 14.28
C LEU A 136 -9.91 18.46 13.39
N ALA A 137 -11.17 18.85 13.16
CA ALA A 137 -11.49 20.03 12.35
C ALA A 137 -10.89 21.30 12.95
N GLU A 138 -10.97 21.47 14.27
CA GLU A 138 -10.40 22.63 14.99
C GLU A 138 -8.89 22.65 14.90
N GLN A 139 -8.19 21.51 15.09
CA GLN A 139 -6.75 21.45 14.94
C GLN A 139 -6.30 21.72 13.50
N VAL A 140 -7.01 21.17 12.51
CA VAL A 140 -6.74 21.45 11.09
C VAL A 140 -6.96 22.93 10.77
N ARG A 141 -8.02 23.55 11.29
CA ARG A 141 -8.30 24.98 11.14
C ARG A 141 -7.12 25.84 11.65
N ARG A 142 -6.64 25.55 12.85
CA ARG A 142 -5.50 26.26 13.47
C ARG A 142 -4.20 26.03 12.70
N ALA A 143 -3.90 24.77 12.36
CA ALA A 143 -2.70 24.42 11.59
C ALA A 143 -2.70 25.08 10.19
N ARG A 144 -3.87 25.12 9.53
CA ARG A 144 -4.05 25.83 8.26
C ARG A 144 -3.72 27.33 8.39
N ALA A 145 -4.26 27.98 9.38
CA ALA A 145 -3.99 29.41 9.64
C ALA A 145 -2.50 29.64 9.95
N ALA A 146 -1.90 28.78 10.75
CA ALA A 146 -0.48 28.83 11.10
C ALA A 146 0.41 28.66 9.84
N PHE A 147 0.14 27.65 9.00
CA PHE A 147 0.91 27.44 7.77
C PHE A 147 0.76 28.63 6.82
N ARG A 148 -0.44 29.21 6.72
CA ARG A 148 -0.67 30.42 5.95
C ARG A 148 0.12 31.62 6.50
N ALA A 149 0.23 31.77 7.82
CA ALA A 149 1.04 32.81 8.46
C ALA A 149 2.54 32.60 8.20
N LEU A 150 3.02 31.35 8.15
CA LEU A 150 4.38 30.96 7.74
C LEU A 150 4.60 31.05 6.22
N GLY A 151 3.64 31.59 5.47
CA GLY A 151 3.79 31.89 4.06
C GLY A 151 3.38 30.76 3.10
N VAL A 152 2.84 29.64 3.57
CA VAL A 152 2.35 28.54 2.69
C VAL A 152 1.15 29.03 1.87
N ARG A 153 1.16 28.74 0.58
CA ARG A 153 0.11 29.08 -0.38
C ARG A 153 -0.19 27.87 -1.28
N LYS A 154 -1.26 27.97 -2.05
CA LYS A 154 -1.60 27.01 -3.10
C LYS A 154 -0.40 26.73 -4.01
N GLY A 155 -0.12 25.44 -4.23
CA GLY A 155 1.00 24.96 -5.06
C GLY A 155 2.35 24.92 -4.34
N ASP A 156 2.47 25.40 -3.09
CA ASP A 156 3.65 25.19 -2.27
C ASP A 156 3.74 23.72 -1.82
N ARG A 157 4.91 23.30 -1.37
CA ARG A 157 5.17 21.95 -0.85
C ARG A 157 5.46 22.03 0.63
N VAL A 158 4.69 21.25 1.39
CA VAL A 158 4.88 21.04 2.82
C VAL A 158 5.25 19.60 3.03
N VAL A 159 6.33 19.35 3.76
CA VAL A 159 6.83 17.99 3.94
C VAL A 159 6.96 17.62 5.41
N GLY A 160 6.80 16.32 5.70
CA GLY A 160 6.95 15.76 7.03
C GLY A 160 8.15 14.81 7.14
N TYR A 161 8.88 14.90 8.26
CA TYR A 161 9.73 13.85 8.79
C TYR A 161 9.12 13.42 10.12
N LEU A 162 8.01 12.65 10.02
CA LEU A 162 7.04 12.46 11.09
C LEU A 162 6.61 10.99 11.22
N PRO A 163 6.40 10.51 12.46
CA PRO A 163 5.82 9.19 12.71
C PRO A 163 4.31 9.15 12.40
N ASN A 164 3.71 7.96 12.49
CA ASN A 164 2.28 7.76 12.29
C ASN A 164 1.50 8.15 13.56
N VAL A 165 1.27 9.44 13.72
CA VAL A 165 0.59 10.06 14.88
C VAL A 165 -0.49 11.04 14.43
N PRO A 166 -1.44 11.41 15.31
CA PRO A 166 -2.54 12.34 14.95
C PRO A 166 -2.07 13.65 14.34
N GLU A 167 -0.98 14.24 14.84
CA GLU A 167 -0.42 15.50 14.35
C GLU A 167 0.00 15.42 12.87
N THR A 168 0.45 14.24 12.42
CA THR A 168 0.80 14.02 11.01
C THR A 168 -0.44 14.07 10.11
N VAL A 169 -1.57 13.52 10.58
CA VAL A 169 -2.85 13.60 9.87
C VAL A 169 -3.36 15.05 9.83
N VAL A 170 -3.30 15.75 10.96
CA VAL A 170 -3.67 17.18 11.04
C VAL A 170 -2.83 18.02 10.10
N ALA A 171 -1.50 17.84 10.08
CA ALA A 171 -0.58 18.58 9.22
C ALA A 171 -0.85 18.33 7.73
N MET A 172 -1.12 17.08 7.35
CA MET A 172 -1.50 16.73 5.98
C MET A 172 -2.81 17.43 5.58
N LEU A 173 -3.87 17.30 6.39
CA LEU A 173 -5.17 17.90 6.09
C LEU A 173 -5.09 19.43 6.04
N ALA A 174 -4.33 20.06 6.94
CA ALA A 174 -4.10 21.51 6.90
C ALA A 174 -3.37 21.95 5.63
N THR A 175 -2.35 21.19 5.20
CA THR A 175 -1.60 21.45 3.97
C THR A 175 -2.51 21.40 2.74
N VAL A 176 -3.24 20.30 2.58
CA VAL A 176 -4.05 20.10 1.38
C VAL A 176 -5.31 20.97 1.36
N SER A 177 -5.81 21.41 2.53
CA SER A 177 -6.87 22.41 2.62
C SER A 177 -6.48 23.77 2.01
N LEU A 178 -5.17 24.10 2.01
CA LEU A 178 -4.60 25.29 1.35
C LEU A 178 -4.36 25.09 -0.16
N GLY A 179 -4.59 23.91 -0.72
CA GLY A 179 -4.16 23.55 -2.07
C GLY A 179 -2.64 23.42 -2.20
N ALA A 180 -1.92 23.21 -1.10
CA ALA A 180 -0.51 22.88 -1.09
C ALA A 180 -0.31 21.36 -1.18
N THR A 181 0.84 20.93 -1.69
CA THR A 181 1.16 19.51 -1.89
C THR A 181 1.85 18.93 -0.67
N TRP A 182 1.38 17.78 -0.21
CA TRP A 182 1.96 17.05 0.93
C TRP A 182 2.94 15.97 0.50
N ALA A 183 3.99 15.73 1.29
CA ALA A 183 4.78 14.50 1.25
C ALA A 183 5.34 14.19 2.64
N CYS A 184 5.57 12.92 2.97
CA CYS A 184 6.09 12.54 4.26
C CYS A 184 7.08 11.38 4.17
N CYS A 185 8.08 11.41 5.03
CA CYS A 185 8.98 10.29 5.32
C CYS A 185 8.90 9.96 6.81
N PRO A 186 8.87 8.68 7.20
CA PRO A 186 8.88 8.30 8.59
C PRO A 186 10.27 8.50 9.21
N PRO A 187 10.38 8.70 10.54
CA PRO A 187 11.65 8.97 11.21
C PRO A 187 12.60 7.75 11.24
N GLU A 188 12.13 6.57 10.88
CA GLU A 188 12.93 5.37 10.68
C GLU A 188 13.86 5.48 9.45
N PHE A 189 13.54 6.36 8.50
CA PHE A 189 14.39 6.58 7.33
C PHE A 189 15.66 7.35 7.72
N GLY A 190 16.82 6.89 7.25
CA GLY A 190 18.08 7.61 7.38
C GLY A 190 18.09 8.90 6.54
N ALA A 191 18.93 9.87 6.94
CA ALA A 191 18.98 11.21 6.33
C ALA A 191 19.10 11.18 4.80
N LYS A 192 20.00 10.35 4.24
CA LYS A 192 20.14 10.21 2.79
C LYS A 192 18.84 9.79 2.12
N SER A 193 18.13 8.82 2.69
CA SER A 193 16.85 8.33 2.14
C SER A 193 15.76 9.40 2.15
N VAL A 194 15.73 10.26 3.17
CA VAL A 194 14.82 11.40 3.27
C VAL A 194 15.18 12.47 2.25
N VAL A 195 16.46 12.85 2.16
CA VAL A 195 16.98 13.85 1.22
C VAL A 195 16.73 13.42 -0.23
N ASP A 196 17.04 12.18 -0.59
CA ASP A 196 16.80 11.63 -1.94
C ASP A 196 15.34 11.75 -2.39
N ARG A 197 14.40 11.87 -1.46
CA ARG A 197 12.97 12.04 -1.70
C ARG A 197 12.55 13.51 -1.65
N LEU A 198 12.71 14.11 -0.48
CA LEU A 198 12.12 15.41 -0.20
C LEU A 198 12.81 16.57 -0.94
N ALA A 199 14.11 16.47 -1.22
CA ALA A 199 14.83 17.50 -1.98
C ALA A 199 14.29 17.65 -3.41
N GLN A 200 13.75 16.58 -4.00
CA GLN A 200 13.14 16.65 -5.33
C GLN A 200 11.96 17.64 -5.40
N LEU A 201 11.27 17.85 -4.27
CA LEU A 201 10.06 18.66 -4.17
C LEU A 201 10.35 20.14 -3.91
N GLU A 202 11.57 20.49 -3.53
CA GLU A 202 11.92 21.86 -3.13
C GLU A 202 10.92 22.42 -2.10
N PRO A 203 10.81 21.78 -0.92
CA PRO A 203 9.76 22.11 0.06
C PRO A 203 9.99 23.48 0.69
N LYS A 204 8.88 24.16 1.03
CA LYS A 204 8.89 25.46 1.69
C LYS A 204 8.79 25.35 3.22
N LEU A 205 8.06 24.37 3.71
CA LEU A 205 7.84 24.09 5.13
C LEU A 205 8.19 22.65 5.42
N LEU A 206 8.95 22.41 6.48
CA LEU A 206 9.23 21.08 7.03
C LEU A 206 8.61 20.96 8.43
N LEU A 207 7.83 19.90 8.65
CA LEU A 207 7.45 19.46 9.98
C LEU A 207 8.32 18.26 10.37
N ALA A 208 8.85 18.26 11.60
CA ALA A 208 9.77 17.20 12.00
C ALA A 208 9.64 16.81 13.47
N VAL A 209 10.09 15.58 13.77
CA VAL A 209 10.50 15.13 15.10
C VAL A 209 12.01 14.93 15.10
N SER A 210 12.63 15.03 16.28
CA SER A 210 14.08 14.81 16.45
C SER A 210 14.42 13.45 17.05
N GLY A 211 13.43 12.58 17.20
CA GLY A 211 13.59 11.22 17.69
C GLY A 211 12.27 10.46 17.74
N TYR A 212 12.33 9.18 18.07
CA TYR A 212 11.17 8.31 18.22
C TYR A 212 11.48 7.10 19.10
N ASN A 213 10.45 6.39 19.54
CA ASN A 213 10.61 5.11 20.23
C ASN A 213 10.39 3.96 19.23
N TYR A 214 11.26 2.95 19.28
CA TYR A 214 11.09 1.70 18.58
C TYR A 214 11.09 0.55 19.59
N GLY A 215 9.93 0.19 20.07
CA GLY A 215 9.76 -0.65 21.24
C GLY A 215 10.31 0.06 22.48
N ALA A 216 11.13 -0.64 23.24
CA ALA A 216 11.80 -0.07 24.42
C ALA A 216 13.00 0.84 24.07
N LYS A 217 13.41 0.91 22.81
CA LYS A 217 14.57 1.68 22.37
C LYS A 217 14.15 3.09 21.99
N GLU A 218 14.74 4.06 22.67
CA GLU A 218 14.71 5.45 22.25
C GLU A 218 15.74 5.67 21.13
N VAL A 219 15.32 6.33 20.05
CA VAL A 219 16.16 6.61 18.88
C VAL A 219 16.23 8.12 18.68
N ASP A 220 17.43 8.67 18.91
CA ASP A 220 17.76 10.07 18.61
C ASP A 220 17.98 10.24 17.09
N ARG A 221 17.34 11.27 16.51
CA ARG A 221 17.45 11.67 15.10
C ARG A 221 17.92 13.11 14.92
N THR A 222 18.42 13.72 15.97
CA THR A 222 18.86 15.13 15.93
C THR A 222 19.93 15.38 14.86
N ALA A 223 20.92 14.50 14.75
CA ALA A 223 21.99 14.63 13.75
C ALA A 223 21.50 14.39 12.32
N GLU A 224 20.62 13.38 12.15
CA GLU A 224 19.99 13.11 10.85
C GLU A 224 19.09 14.27 10.42
N LEU A 225 18.30 14.84 11.33
CA LEU A 225 17.46 15.99 11.05
C LEU A 225 18.29 17.19 10.63
N GLN A 226 19.42 17.48 11.31
CA GLN A 226 20.33 18.55 10.90
C GLN A 226 20.85 18.32 9.47
N THR A 227 21.27 17.09 9.15
CA THR A 227 21.71 16.73 7.80
C THR A 227 20.61 16.93 6.74
N ILE A 228 19.37 16.60 7.08
CA ILE A 228 18.20 16.81 6.22
C ILE A 228 18.00 18.31 5.99
N LEU A 229 17.99 19.12 7.04
CA LEU A 229 17.83 20.59 6.96
C LEU A 229 18.92 21.25 6.10
N ASP A 230 20.19 20.88 6.30
CA ASP A 230 21.31 21.37 5.52
C ASP A 230 21.17 21.04 4.01
N SER A 231 20.44 19.98 3.69
CA SER A 231 20.22 19.49 2.33
C SER A 231 18.92 19.98 1.69
N LEU A 232 18.09 20.73 2.41
CA LEU A 232 16.81 21.29 1.94
C LEU A 232 16.83 22.82 1.96
N PRO A 233 17.63 23.49 1.09
CA PRO A 233 17.84 24.94 1.15
C PRO A 233 16.59 25.78 0.83
N THR A 234 15.52 25.18 0.33
CA THR A 234 14.25 25.85 0.03
C THR A 234 13.31 25.94 1.23
N VAL A 235 13.61 25.23 2.33
CA VAL A 235 12.81 25.27 3.56
C VAL A 235 13.01 26.63 4.22
N GLU A 236 11.93 27.41 4.29
CA GLU A 236 11.90 28.73 4.92
C GLU A 236 11.58 28.65 6.41
N ASN A 237 10.81 27.65 6.81
CA ASN A 237 10.39 27.45 8.21
C ASN A 237 10.40 25.95 8.57
N VAL A 238 10.71 25.68 9.84
CA VAL A 238 10.63 24.36 10.44
C VAL A 238 9.63 24.38 11.59
N VAL A 239 8.78 23.36 11.67
CA VAL A 239 7.84 23.15 12.79
C VAL A 239 8.21 21.86 13.49
N GLY A 240 8.58 21.97 14.77
CA GLY A 240 8.90 20.84 15.63
C GLY A 240 7.64 20.28 16.29
N VAL A 241 7.40 19.00 16.10
CA VAL A 241 6.35 18.27 16.83
C VAL A 241 6.96 17.67 18.08
N SER A 242 6.44 18.03 19.24
CA SER A 242 6.88 17.48 20.53
C SER A 242 6.55 16.00 20.61
N TYR A 243 7.59 15.16 20.48
CA TYR A 243 7.47 13.72 20.42
C TYR A 243 8.73 13.04 20.97
N GLY A 244 8.57 12.30 22.06
CA GLY A 244 9.73 11.74 22.79
C GLY A 244 10.53 12.82 23.54
N PRO A 245 11.77 12.49 23.98
CA PRO A 245 12.56 13.35 24.88
C PRO A 245 13.39 14.42 24.16
N HIS A 246 13.52 14.36 22.85
CA HIS A 246 14.35 15.28 22.07
C HIS A 246 13.50 16.40 21.47
N GLU A 247 13.98 17.62 21.57
CA GLU A 247 13.34 18.80 20.96
C GLU A 247 13.97 19.11 19.61
N VAL A 248 13.16 19.65 18.69
CA VAL A 248 13.64 20.17 17.41
C VAL A 248 14.17 21.57 17.62
N SER A 249 15.49 21.75 17.49
CA SER A 249 16.14 23.05 17.67
C SER A 249 15.78 24.02 16.54
N ASP A 250 15.74 25.32 16.86
CA ASP A 250 15.50 26.41 15.89
C ASP A 250 14.19 26.23 15.07
N ALA A 251 13.16 25.62 15.68
CA ALA A 251 11.87 25.36 15.06
C ALA A 251 10.73 26.08 15.80
N HIS A 252 9.64 26.34 15.08
CA HIS A 252 8.38 26.71 15.72
C HIS A 252 7.82 25.48 16.46
N ASP A 253 7.48 25.62 17.73
CA ASP A 253 6.81 24.55 18.48
C ASP A 253 5.38 24.36 17.97
N TRP A 254 5.01 23.12 17.63
CA TRP A 254 3.70 22.77 17.07
C TRP A 254 2.53 23.25 17.93
N THR A 255 2.58 22.96 19.22
CA THR A 255 1.49 23.27 20.16
C THR A 255 1.33 24.78 20.30
N SER A 256 2.41 25.48 20.57
CA SER A 256 2.42 26.94 20.69
C SER A 256 1.99 27.63 19.41
N LEU A 257 2.36 27.09 18.25
CA LEU A 257 1.98 27.62 16.94
C LEU A 257 0.46 27.52 16.73
N LEU A 258 -0.14 26.39 17.09
CA LEU A 258 -1.59 26.19 16.97
C LEU A 258 -2.38 27.04 17.97
N GLU A 259 -1.84 27.30 19.17
CA GLU A 259 -2.48 28.12 20.18
C GLU A 259 -2.49 29.62 19.82
N THR A 260 -1.43 30.09 19.14
CA THR A 260 -1.20 31.52 18.89
C THR A 260 -1.70 32.02 17.55
N GLN A 261 -1.90 31.14 16.58
CA GLN A 261 -2.25 31.53 15.21
C GLN A 261 -3.74 31.23 14.88
N GLY A 262 -4.36 32.16 14.14
CA GLY A 262 -5.64 31.94 13.46
C GLY A 262 -6.84 31.64 14.38
N THR A 263 -6.87 32.17 15.59
CA THR A 263 -7.92 31.85 16.58
C THR A 263 -9.33 32.17 16.10
N ASP A 264 -9.49 33.16 15.20
CA ASP A 264 -10.78 33.67 14.73
C ASP A 264 -11.06 33.37 13.24
N GLU A 265 -10.14 32.68 12.53
CA GLU A 265 -10.34 32.35 11.12
C GLU A 265 -11.20 31.08 10.95
N PRO A 266 -12.19 31.08 10.04
CA PRO A 266 -12.97 29.88 9.75
C PRO A 266 -12.09 28.82 9.05
N LEU A 267 -12.48 27.54 9.17
CA LEU A 267 -11.94 26.49 8.34
C LEU A 267 -12.47 26.67 6.92
N GLU A 268 -11.60 26.96 6.00
CA GLU A 268 -11.90 27.10 4.56
C GLU A 268 -11.09 26.09 3.76
N PHE A 269 -11.58 25.76 2.58
CA PHE A 269 -10.90 24.83 1.67
C PHE A 269 -10.65 25.54 0.35
N GLU A 270 -9.38 25.56 -0.10
CA GLU A 270 -9.01 26.15 -1.39
C GLU A 270 -9.60 25.31 -2.53
N PRO A 271 -10.52 25.83 -3.33
CA PRO A 271 -11.05 25.09 -4.48
C PRO A 271 -9.97 24.91 -5.54
N VAL A 272 -9.63 23.66 -5.85
CA VAL A 272 -8.59 23.34 -6.84
C VAL A 272 -9.17 22.56 -8.02
N SER A 273 -8.46 22.50 -9.15
CA SER A 273 -8.84 21.63 -10.27
C SER A 273 -8.74 20.15 -9.86
N PHE A 274 -9.45 19.30 -10.57
CA PHE A 274 -9.49 17.86 -10.29
C PHE A 274 -8.09 17.23 -10.27
N ASP A 275 -7.24 17.62 -11.21
CA ASP A 275 -5.88 17.16 -11.42
C ASP A 275 -4.82 17.89 -10.56
N HIS A 276 -5.25 18.83 -9.70
CA HIS A 276 -4.32 19.56 -8.85
C HIS A 276 -3.55 18.63 -7.91
N PRO A 277 -2.20 18.79 -7.77
CA PRO A 277 -1.39 17.96 -6.89
C PRO A 277 -1.88 17.95 -5.44
N LEU A 278 -2.19 16.76 -4.93
CA LEU A 278 -2.60 16.50 -3.55
C LEU A 278 -1.39 16.14 -2.69
N TRP A 279 -0.73 15.06 -3.07
CA TRP A 279 0.47 14.58 -2.42
C TRP A 279 1.45 13.94 -3.40
N THR A 280 2.68 13.82 -2.95
CA THR A 280 3.72 13.08 -3.65
C THR A 280 4.14 11.88 -2.83
N LEU A 281 4.04 10.70 -3.42
CA LEU A 281 4.51 9.44 -2.86
C LEU A 281 5.79 9.01 -3.59
N PHE A 282 6.59 8.19 -2.91
CA PHE A 282 7.87 7.76 -3.47
C PHE A 282 7.89 6.24 -3.62
N SER A 283 8.15 5.77 -4.83
CA SER A 283 8.42 4.36 -5.08
C SER A 283 9.90 4.15 -5.42
N SER A 284 10.42 2.97 -5.07
CA SER A 284 11.78 2.59 -5.45
C SER A 284 11.88 2.53 -6.97
N GLY A 285 12.69 3.42 -7.56
CA GLY A 285 13.02 3.36 -8.98
C GLY A 285 13.99 2.23 -9.28
N THR A 286 13.92 1.69 -10.49
CA THR A 286 14.89 0.71 -10.97
C THR A 286 16.26 1.33 -11.28
N THR A 287 16.34 2.67 -11.36
CA THR A 287 17.57 3.41 -11.69
C THR A 287 17.58 4.76 -10.98
N GLY A 288 18.50 4.98 -10.02
CA GLY A 288 18.74 6.29 -9.42
C GLY A 288 17.77 6.68 -8.29
N LEU A 289 17.36 7.97 -8.26
CA LEU A 289 16.48 8.52 -7.23
C LEU A 289 15.10 7.84 -7.23
N PRO A 290 14.43 7.75 -6.07
CA PRO A 290 13.04 7.29 -5.99
C PRO A 290 12.13 8.09 -6.93
N LYS A 291 11.18 7.41 -7.59
CA LYS A 291 10.16 8.09 -8.38
C LYS A 291 9.26 8.91 -7.46
N ALA A 292 9.17 10.21 -7.69
CA ALA A 292 8.27 11.11 -6.98
C ALA A 292 6.93 11.16 -7.71
N VAL A 293 6.00 10.33 -7.30
CA VAL A 293 4.70 10.07 -7.94
C VAL A 293 3.66 11.06 -7.43
N VAL A 294 3.12 11.88 -8.31
CA VAL A 294 2.17 12.95 -7.95
C VAL A 294 0.73 12.48 -8.16
N HIS A 295 -0.07 12.50 -7.09
CA HIS A 295 -1.50 12.19 -7.14
C HIS A 295 -2.35 13.45 -7.00
N SER A 296 -3.57 13.43 -7.56
CA SER A 296 -4.47 14.58 -7.60
C SER A 296 -5.54 14.54 -6.51
N HIS A 297 -6.06 15.73 -6.17
CA HIS A 297 -7.19 15.86 -5.24
C HIS A 297 -8.41 15.06 -5.70
N GLY A 298 -8.86 15.28 -6.92
CA GLY A 298 -10.09 14.64 -7.42
C GLY A 298 -9.92 13.14 -7.64
N GLY A 299 -8.79 12.73 -8.26
CA GLY A 299 -8.52 11.33 -8.56
C GLY A 299 -8.50 10.46 -7.30
N ILE A 300 -7.78 10.91 -6.28
CA ILE A 300 -7.71 10.18 -5.00
C ILE A 300 -9.06 10.22 -4.27
N THR A 301 -9.75 11.35 -4.25
CA THR A 301 -11.06 11.45 -3.58
C THR A 301 -12.03 10.38 -4.10
N LEU A 302 -12.23 10.30 -5.42
CA LEU A 302 -13.15 9.33 -6.00
C LEU A 302 -12.68 7.88 -5.83
N GLU A 303 -11.40 7.65 -6.05
CA GLU A 303 -10.82 6.31 -5.95
C GLU A 303 -10.88 5.75 -4.54
N HIS A 304 -10.56 6.56 -3.51
CA HIS A 304 -10.58 6.09 -2.14
C HIS A 304 -11.98 5.98 -1.56
N LEU A 305 -12.94 6.81 -1.98
CA LEU A 305 -14.37 6.61 -1.67
C LEU A 305 -14.85 5.26 -2.21
N LYS A 306 -14.55 4.95 -3.48
CA LYS A 306 -14.82 3.65 -4.10
C LYS A 306 -14.17 2.50 -3.32
N LEU A 307 -12.87 2.62 -3.03
CA LEU A 307 -12.09 1.58 -2.35
C LEU A 307 -12.70 1.25 -0.99
N HIS A 308 -12.89 2.27 -0.15
CA HIS A 308 -13.39 2.06 1.20
C HIS A 308 -14.82 1.54 1.24
N ALA A 309 -15.74 2.19 0.56
CA ALA A 309 -17.15 1.83 0.65
C ALA A 309 -17.51 0.56 -0.12
N LEU A 310 -16.93 0.35 -1.33
CA LEU A 310 -17.41 -0.71 -2.21
C LEU A 310 -16.54 -1.98 -2.16
N HIS A 311 -15.25 -1.85 -1.83
CA HIS A 311 -14.33 -2.99 -1.79
C HIS A 311 -13.97 -3.43 -0.37
N LEU A 312 -13.70 -2.49 0.53
CA LEU A 312 -13.38 -2.77 1.93
C LEU A 312 -14.61 -2.83 2.85
N ASP A 313 -15.78 -2.49 2.32
CA ASP A 313 -17.03 -2.39 3.08
C ASP A 313 -16.89 -1.53 4.35
N THR A 314 -16.09 -0.46 4.24
CA THR A 314 -15.94 0.53 5.31
C THR A 314 -17.21 1.39 5.38
N ARG A 315 -17.71 1.59 6.59
CA ARG A 315 -18.98 2.29 6.85
C ARG A 315 -18.76 3.44 7.82
N SER A 316 -19.69 4.41 7.82
CA SER A 316 -19.71 5.43 8.88
C SER A 316 -19.81 4.77 10.26
N GLY A 317 -18.97 5.22 11.19
CA GLY A 317 -18.86 4.65 12.54
C GLY A 317 -17.94 3.44 12.66
N ASP A 318 -17.39 2.94 11.57
CA ASP A 318 -16.35 1.90 11.59
C ASP A 318 -15.03 2.42 12.17
N ARG A 319 -14.17 1.47 12.51
CA ARG A 319 -12.81 1.76 12.97
C ARG A 319 -11.80 0.99 12.12
N VAL A 320 -10.97 1.75 11.41
CA VAL A 320 -10.01 1.23 10.43
C VAL A 320 -8.60 1.33 10.99
N MET A 321 -7.88 0.21 11.00
CA MET A 321 -6.47 0.13 11.35
C MET A 321 -5.72 -0.53 10.20
N LEU A 322 -4.82 0.21 9.54
CA LEU A 322 -3.94 -0.37 8.53
C LEU A 322 -2.49 -0.25 9.02
N MET A 323 -1.82 -1.38 9.20
CA MET A 323 -0.41 -1.39 9.61
C MET A 323 0.45 -0.72 8.55
N SER A 324 0.93 0.49 8.84
CA SER A 324 1.64 1.30 7.88
C SER A 324 2.54 2.34 8.54
N THR A 325 3.48 2.87 7.77
CA THR A 325 4.26 4.06 8.10
C THR A 325 3.83 5.23 7.19
N THR A 326 4.15 6.46 7.59
CA THR A 326 3.80 7.70 6.86
C THR A 326 4.43 7.80 5.46
N GLY A 327 5.44 6.99 5.15
CA GLY A 327 6.08 6.93 3.84
C GLY A 327 5.50 5.89 2.89
N TRP A 328 4.46 5.17 3.31
CA TRP A 328 3.84 4.11 2.50
C TRP A 328 2.40 4.47 2.11
N THR A 329 2.05 4.22 0.84
CA THR A 329 0.72 4.51 0.26
C THR A 329 -0.46 3.99 1.09
N VAL A 330 -0.28 2.89 1.84
CA VAL A 330 -1.30 2.32 2.73
C VAL A 330 -1.70 3.30 3.84
N TRP A 331 -0.77 4.16 4.30
CA TRP A 331 -1.10 5.23 5.24
C TRP A 331 -2.07 6.24 4.64
N ASN A 332 -1.85 6.65 3.39
CA ASN A 332 -2.74 7.57 2.67
C ASN A 332 -4.13 6.95 2.48
N CYS A 333 -4.19 5.65 2.14
CA CYS A 333 -5.46 4.92 2.08
C CYS A 333 -6.15 4.91 3.46
N MET A 334 -5.43 4.63 4.56
CA MET A 334 -6.00 4.64 5.91
C MET A 334 -6.61 5.98 6.27
N VAL A 335 -5.91 7.09 6.05
CA VAL A 335 -6.42 8.43 6.34
C VAL A 335 -7.70 8.72 5.56
N SER A 336 -7.81 8.23 4.34
CA SER A 336 -9.01 8.41 3.50
C SER A 336 -10.26 7.70 4.03
N ALA A 337 -10.14 6.77 4.99
CA ALA A 337 -11.31 6.18 5.65
C ALA A 337 -12.16 7.23 6.39
N LEU A 338 -11.55 8.34 6.78
CA LEU A 338 -12.25 9.50 7.37
C LEU A 338 -13.31 10.09 6.42
N MET A 339 -13.16 9.98 5.09
CA MET A 339 -14.17 10.45 4.11
C MET A 339 -15.50 9.71 4.23
N ILE A 340 -15.46 8.44 4.65
CA ILE A 340 -16.66 7.62 4.86
C ILE A 340 -17.29 7.87 6.25
N GLY A 341 -16.65 8.72 7.07
CA GLY A 341 -17.02 8.92 8.46
C GLY A 341 -16.61 7.76 9.36
N ALA A 342 -15.61 6.97 8.97
CA ALA A 342 -14.97 5.99 9.82
C ALA A 342 -13.90 6.65 10.70
N SER A 343 -13.60 6.04 11.85
CA SER A 343 -12.43 6.38 12.66
C SER A 343 -11.20 5.67 12.15
N ILE A 344 -10.00 6.23 12.38
CA ILE A 344 -8.74 5.55 12.09
C ILE A 344 -7.93 5.30 13.37
N VAL A 345 -7.19 4.18 13.39
CA VAL A 345 -6.25 3.87 14.46
C VAL A 345 -4.84 4.03 13.90
N VAL A 346 -4.13 5.03 14.38
CA VAL A 346 -2.73 5.30 14.01
C VAL A 346 -1.79 4.76 15.08
N THR A 347 -0.73 4.07 14.65
CA THR A 347 0.24 3.44 15.55
C THR A 347 1.65 3.81 15.11
N ASP A 348 2.52 4.12 16.06
CA ASP A 348 3.93 4.44 15.83
C ASP A 348 4.87 3.35 16.34
N GLY A 349 6.15 3.48 16.01
CA GLY A 349 7.23 2.66 16.53
C GLY A 349 7.24 1.23 16.01
N ASN A 350 7.69 0.29 16.85
CA ASN A 350 7.72 -1.13 16.49
C ASN A 350 6.32 -1.74 16.62
N PRO A 351 5.68 -2.17 15.51
CA PRO A 351 4.33 -2.71 15.54
C PRO A 351 4.22 -4.04 16.31
N PHE A 352 5.34 -4.71 16.59
CA PHE A 352 5.42 -6.00 17.28
C PHE A 352 5.98 -5.87 18.71
N TYR A 353 5.89 -4.72 19.32
CA TYR A 353 6.31 -4.53 20.71
C TYR A 353 5.09 -4.35 21.62
N PRO A 354 5.01 -5.10 22.75
CA PRO A 354 6.06 -5.96 23.33
C PRO A 354 6.22 -7.33 22.70
N ASP A 355 5.26 -7.80 21.93
CA ASP A 355 5.21 -9.13 21.30
C ASP A 355 4.46 -9.11 19.96
N LEU A 356 4.47 -10.24 19.25
CA LEU A 356 3.84 -10.39 17.94
C LEU A 356 2.30 -10.22 17.97
N GLU A 357 1.67 -10.33 19.13
CA GLU A 357 0.22 -10.22 19.31
C GLU A 357 -0.25 -8.76 19.43
N GLU A 358 0.67 -7.80 19.60
CA GLU A 358 0.32 -6.39 19.85
C GLU A 358 -0.67 -5.80 18.82
N PRO A 359 -0.54 -6.04 17.50
CA PRO A 359 -1.53 -5.54 16.54
C PRO A 359 -2.95 -6.07 16.79
N TRP A 360 -3.09 -7.33 17.21
CA TRP A 360 -4.38 -7.94 17.57
C TRP A 360 -4.94 -7.37 18.87
N ARG A 361 -4.07 -7.14 19.86
CA ARG A 361 -4.41 -6.50 21.12
C ARG A 361 -4.93 -5.08 20.89
N ILE A 362 -4.24 -4.27 20.07
CA ILE A 362 -4.70 -2.92 19.69
C ILE A 362 -6.05 -3.01 18.97
N ALA A 363 -6.21 -3.94 18.04
CA ALA A 363 -7.46 -4.13 17.31
C ALA A 363 -8.63 -4.44 18.24
N ALA A 364 -8.45 -5.32 19.21
CA ALA A 364 -9.46 -5.65 20.22
C ALA A 364 -9.78 -4.48 21.15
N GLU A 365 -8.74 -3.87 21.75
CA GLU A 365 -8.91 -2.78 22.70
C GLU A 365 -9.57 -1.53 22.08
N THR A 366 -9.33 -1.31 20.81
CA THR A 366 -9.90 -0.17 20.09
C THR A 366 -11.17 -0.53 19.31
N GLY A 367 -11.59 -1.80 19.27
CA GLY A 367 -12.79 -2.25 18.56
C GLY A 367 -12.69 -2.08 17.04
N VAL A 368 -11.56 -2.44 16.46
CA VAL A 368 -11.32 -2.35 15.01
C VAL A 368 -12.30 -3.23 14.24
N THR A 369 -12.92 -2.65 13.22
CA THR A 369 -13.85 -3.34 12.31
C THR A 369 -13.19 -3.76 11.00
N ASN A 370 -12.18 -2.98 10.55
CA ASN A 370 -11.42 -3.23 9.34
C ASN A 370 -9.93 -3.18 9.68
N PHE A 371 -9.28 -4.34 9.63
CA PHE A 371 -7.86 -4.48 9.91
C PHE A 371 -7.08 -4.78 8.63
N GLY A 372 -6.03 -4.01 8.37
CA GLY A 372 -5.15 -4.21 7.20
C GLY A 372 -3.72 -4.52 7.62
N THR A 373 -3.13 -5.56 7.00
CA THR A 373 -1.80 -6.02 7.35
C THR A 373 -1.06 -6.63 6.14
N SER A 374 0.14 -7.17 6.37
CA SER A 374 0.96 -7.83 5.35
C SER A 374 0.91 -9.36 5.48
N PRO A 375 1.12 -10.10 4.38
CA PRO A 375 1.29 -11.55 4.41
C PRO A 375 2.39 -11.99 5.37
N GLY A 376 3.51 -11.27 5.42
CA GLY A 376 4.63 -11.59 6.30
C GLY A 376 4.25 -11.62 7.79
N TYR A 377 3.44 -10.66 8.24
CA TYR A 377 2.93 -10.66 9.60
C TYR A 377 2.03 -11.86 9.91
N LEU A 378 1.09 -12.17 9.01
CA LEU A 378 0.18 -13.31 9.18
C LEU A 378 0.93 -14.64 9.21
N MET A 379 1.95 -14.79 8.36
CA MET A 379 2.80 -15.98 8.34
C MET A 379 3.67 -16.09 9.60
N ALA A 380 4.16 -14.97 10.14
CA ALA A 380 4.85 -14.96 11.42
C ALA A 380 3.91 -15.40 12.56
N CYS A 381 2.69 -14.87 12.63
CA CYS A 381 1.66 -15.30 13.58
C CYS A 381 1.36 -16.81 13.47
N ARG A 382 1.23 -17.31 12.24
CA ARG A 382 1.02 -18.74 11.99
C ARG A 382 2.19 -19.59 12.50
N THR A 383 3.42 -19.18 12.24
CA THR A 383 4.64 -19.89 12.65
C THR A 383 4.75 -19.98 14.17
N GLU A 384 4.44 -18.87 14.86
CA GLU A 384 4.44 -18.78 16.32
C GLU A 384 3.14 -19.33 16.96
N SER A 385 2.25 -19.91 16.15
CA SER A 385 0.98 -20.49 16.60
C SER A 385 0.06 -19.51 17.34
N VAL A 386 0.09 -18.23 16.97
CA VAL A 386 -0.81 -17.21 17.52
C VAL A 386 -2.25 -17.50 17.11
N ARG A 387 -3.18 -17.39 18.04
CA ARG A 387 -4.62 -17.64 17.84
C ARG A 387 -5.44 -16.41 18.29
N PRO A 388 -5.50 -15.35 17.46
CA PRO A 388 -5.98 -14.04 17.91
C PRO A 388 -7.40 -14.06 18.50
N ALA A 389 -8.34 -14.80 17.90
CA ALA A 389 -9.72 -14.83 18.41
C ALA A 389 -9.92 -15.71 19.66
N ASP A 390 -8.93 -16.52 20.05
CA ASP A 390 -8.96 -17.25 21.31
C ASP A 390 -8.51 -16.35 22.48
N ASP A 391 -7.61 -15.37 22.20
CA ASP A 391 -6.98 -14.53 23.22
C ASP A 391 -7.59 -13.14 23.30
N PHE A 392 -8.23 -12.63 22.22
CA PHE A 392 -8.77 -11.28 22.12
C PHE A 392 -10.21 -11.26 21.63
N ASP A 393 -11.02 -10.29 22.10
CA ASP A 393 -12.36 -10.04 21.56
C ASP A 393 -12.27 -9.33 20.19
N LEU A 394 -12.26 -10.12 19.14
CA LEU A 394 -12.29 -9.67 17.76
C LEU A 394 -13.70 -9.72 17.14
N SER A 395 -14.76 -9.79 17.95
CA SER A 395 -16.15 -9.81 17.45
C SER A 395 -16.55 -8.60 16.61
N PRO A 396 -15.95 -7.38 16.77
CA PRO A 396 -16.22 -6.26 15.88
C PRO A 396 -15.56 -6.39 14.50
N LEU A 397 -14.53 -7.24 14.34
CA LEU A 397 -13.76 -7.37 13.11
C LEU A 397 -14.61 -7.96 12.00
N ARG A 398 -14.76 -7.24 10.89
CA ARG A 398 -15.53 -7.68 9.72
C ARG A 398 -14.67 -7.89 8.49
N THR A 399 -13.64 -7.07 8.29
CA THR A 399 -12.77 -7.13 7.12
C THR A 399 -11.31 -7.25 7.54
N LEU A 400 -10.62 -8.24 6.99
CA LEU A 400 -9.16 -8.36 7.04
C LEU A 400 -8.60 -8.06 5.66
N GLY A 401 -7.96 -6.90 5.51
CA GLY A 401 -7.25 -6.50 4.30
C GLY A 401 -5.81 -7.00 4.31
N VAL A 402 -5.35 -7.57 3.19
CA VAL A 402 -3.96 -8.07 3.08
C VAL A 402 -3.33 -7.57 1.79
N THR A 403 -2.17 -6.92 1.91
CA THR A 403 -1.44 -6.38 0.75
C THR A 403 0.07 -6.27 1.00
N GLY A 404 0.82 -5.88 -0.01
CA GLY A 404 2.28 -5.65 0.05
C GLY A 404 3.12 -6.81 -0.45
N ALA A 405 2.61 -8.03 -0.41
CA ALA A 405 3.19 -9.22 -1.01
C ALA A 405 2.08 -10.21 -1.40
N VAL A 406 2.45 -11.31 -2.04
CA VAL A 406 1.50 -12.39 -2.35
C VAL A 406 1.13 -13.11 -1.05
N LEU A 407 -0.17 -13.29 -0.81
CA LEU A 407 -0.67 -14.08 0.32
C LEU A 407 -0.65 -15.56 -0.07
N PRO A 408 0.16 -16.41 0.59
CA PRO A 408 0.25 -17.82 0.24
C PRO A 408 -1.03 -18.58 0.64
N PRO A 409 -1.37 -19.67 -0.08
CA PRO A 409 -2.61 -20.41 0.15
C PRO A 409 -2.82 -20.90 1.59
N GLU A 410 -1.76 -21.34 2.27
CA GLU A 410 -1.81 -21.78 3.67
C GLU A 410 -2.13 -20.64 4.66
N ALA A 411 -1.93 -19.39 4.28
CA ALA A 411 -2.36 -18.25 5.09
C ALA A 411 -3.88 -18.10 5.06
N TYR A 412 -4.55 -18.42 3.92
CA TYR A 412 -6.02 -18.44 3.84
C TYR A 412 -6.59 -19.49 4.80
N ASP A 413 -6.00 -20.70 4.81
CA ASP A 413 -6.41 -21.79 5.69
C ASP A 413 -6.30 -21.35 7.15
N TRP A 414 -5.15 -20.80 7.55
CA TRP A 414 -4.90 -20.34 8.91
C TRP A 414 -5.85 -19.21 9.33
N ILE A 415 -6.07 -18.21 8.45
CA ILE A 415 -6.97 -17.08 8.75
C ILE A 415 -8.37 -17.57 9.12
N TYR A 416 -8.94 -18.49 8.32
CA TYR A 416 -10.28 -19.03 8.57
C TYR A 416 -10.32 -20.05 9.70
N GLU A 417 -9.18 -20.57 10.14
CA GLU A 417 -9.07 -21.39 11.36
C GLU A 417 -9.11 -20.53 12.63
N VAL A 418 -8.39 -19.37 12.64
CA VAL A 418 -8.09 -18.64 13.89
C VAL A 418 -8.88 -17.33 14.06
N LEU A 419 -9.57 -16.85 13.04
CA LEU A 419 -10.41 -15.65 13.11
C LEU A 419 -11.91 -16.02 13.08
N PRO A 420 -12.81 -15.09 13.47
CA PRO A 420 -14.26 -15.28 13.32
C PRO A 420 -14.62 -15.65 11.87
N ALA A 421 -15.50 -16.63 11.70
CA ALA A 421 -15.89 -17.15 10.37
C ALA A 421 -16.56 -16.09 9.47
N GLU A 422 -17.11 -15.05 10.08
CA GLU A 422 -17.76 -13.91 9.42
C GLU A 422 -16.77 -12.93 8.80
N VAL A 423 -15.49 -12.98 9.20
CA VAL A 423 -14.47 -12.07 8.68
C VAL A 423 -14.31 -12.25 7.18
N TYR A 424 -14.41 -11.15 6.47
CA TYR A 424 -14.17 -11.08 5.03
C TYR A 424 -12.69 -10.83 4.78
N LEU A 425 -11.99 -11.85 4.27
CA LEU A 425 -10.60 -11.71 3.84
C LEU A 425 -10.55 -11.02 2.48
N ASN A 426 -9.87 -9.87 2.42
CA ASN A 426 -9.66 -9.11 1.20
C ASN A 426 -8.17 -9.06 0.86
N SER A 427 -7.71 -10.00 0.04
CA SER A 427 -6.37 -9.96 -0.54
C SER A 427 -6.35 -8.97 -1.72
N MET A 428 -5.38 -8.05 -1.71
CA MET A 428 -5.38 -6.89 -2.60
C MET A 428 -4.04 -6.73 -3.32
N SER A 429 -4.10 -6.34 -4.60
CA SER A 429 -2.93 -5.96 -5.38
C SER A 429 -3.16 -4.60 -6.04
N GLY A 430 -2.16 -3.74 -5.87
CA GLY A 430 -2.11 -2.39 -6.41
C GLY A 430 -0.73 -1.81 -6.20
N GLY A 431 -0.60 -0.50 -6.13
CA GLY A 431 0.72 0.09 -5.96
C GLY A 431 0.70 1.56 -5.54
N THR A 432 1.87 2.01 -5.14
CA THR A 432 2.14 3.43 -4.89
C THR A 432 1.79 4.27 -6.12
N ASP A 433 1.96 3.68 -7.30
CA ASP A 433 1.77 4.33 -8.59
C ASP A 433 0.34 4.86 -8.79
N ILE A 434 -0.68 4.10 -8.36
CA ILE A 434 -2.08 4.56 -8.42
C ILE A 434 -2.65 4.91 -7.04
N CYS A 435 -1.88 4.73 -5.97
CA CYS A 435 -2.33 4.89 -4.59
C CYS A 435 -3.66 4.16 -4.30
N SER A 436 -3.84 2.99 -4.88
CA SER A 436 -5.05 2.16 -4.79
C SER A 436 -4.76 0.72 -5.26
N ASN A 437 -5.83 -0.05 -5.54
CA ASN A 437 -5.76 -1.43 -5.97
C ASN A 437 -6.32 -1.60 -7.39
N PHE A 438 -5.69 -2.47 -8.18
CA PHE A 438 -6.23 -2.95 -9.46
C PHE A 438 -7.12 -4.17 -9.27
N VAL A 439 -6.75 -5.02 -8.29
CA VAL A 439 -7.44 -6.26 -7.97
C VAL A 439 -7.67 -6.32 -6.48
N SER A 440 -8.87 -6.68 -6.08
CA SER A 440 -9.32 -6.72 -4.70
C SER A 440 -10.52 -7.64 -4.57
N GLY A 441 -10.88 -8.01 -3.37
CA GLY A 441 -12.20 -8.57 -3.10
C GLY A 441 -13.27 -7.48 -3.03
N ASN A 442 -14.50 -7.94 -2.89
CA ASN A 442 -15.65 -7.13 -2.51
C ASN A 442 -16.75 -8.06 -1.97
N PRO A 443 -17.77 -7.53 -1.27
CA PRO A 443 -18.80 -8.38 -0.68
C PRO A 443 -19.59 -9.25 -1.66
N TRP A 444 -19.64 -8.90 -2.93
CA TRP A 444 -20.45 -9.61 -3.94
C TRP A 444 -19.70 -10.74 -4.66
N VAL A 445 -18.45 -11.00 -4.29
CA VAL A 445 -17.68 -12.13 -4.84
C VAL A 445 -17.17 -13.04 -3.72
N PRO A 446 -17.01 -14.36 -3.99
CA PRO A 446 -16.42 -15.28 -3.03
C PRO A 446 -14.94 -14.96 -2.76
N VAL A 447 -14.46 -15.40 -1.61
CA VAL A 447 -13.03 -15.50 -1.34
C VAL A 447 -12.53 -16.85 -1.83
N TYR A 448 -11.53 -16.83 -2.70
CA TYR A 448 -10.92 -18.03 -3.26
C TYR A 448 -9.53 -18.25 -2.66
N ARG A 449 -9.24 -19.49 -2.29
CA ARG A 449 -7.96 -19.88 -1.71
C ARG A 449 -6.79 -19.58 -2.65
N GLY A 450 -5.87 -18.72 -2.22
CA GLY A 450 -4.67 -18.36 -2.99
C GLY A 450 -4.90 -17.43 -4.18
N GLU A 451 -6.10 -16.84 -4.31
CA GLU A 451 -6.43 -15.93 -5.41
C GLU A 451 -6.96 -14.58 -4.89
N LEU A 452 -6.70 -13.53 -5.64
CA LEU A 452 -7.37 -12.24 -5.47
C LEU A 452 -8.72 -12.32 -6.20
N SER A 453 -9.80 -11.93 -5.53
CA SER A 453 -11.15 -12.35 -5.93
C SER A 453 -11.64 -11.75 -7.24
N ALA A 454 -11.35 -10.45 -7.52
CA ALA A 454 -11.82 -9.79 -8.75
C ALA A 454 -11.03 -8.51 -9.08
N PRO A 455 -11.08 -8.00 -10.32
CA PRO A 455 -10.68 -6.63 -10.63
C PRO A 455 -11.54 -5.63 -9.86
N THR A 456 -10.97 -4.48 -9.51
CA THR A 456 -11.74 -3.40 -8.86
C THR A 456 -12.63 -2.68 -9.89
N LEU A 457 -13.73 -2.09 -9.44
CA LEU A 457 -14.57 -1.26 -10.29
C LEU A 457 -13.75 -0.12 -10.91
N GLY A 458 -13.97 0.15 -12.19
CA GLY A 458 -13.23 1.17 -12.95
C GLY A 458 -11.80 0.78 -13.35
N ALA A 459 -11.31 -0.39 -12.99
CA ALA A 459 -9.99 -0.90 -13.39
C ALA A 459 -10.14 -2.01 -14.45
N ASP A 460 -9.83 -1.70 -15.70
CA ASP A 460 -9.90 -2.63 -16.84
C ASP A 460 -8.63 -3.49 -16.91
N VAL A 461 -8.54 -4.45 -15.98
CA VAL A 461 -7.39 -5.34 -15.79
C VAL A 461 -7.40 -6.48 -16.81
N ALA A 462 -6.24 -6.77 -17.39
CA ALA A 462 -6.02 -7.95 -18.23
C ALA A 462 -4.61 -8.53 -18.02
N ALA A 463 -4.41 -9.77 -18.45
CA ALA A 463 -3.09 -10.38 -18.63
C ALA A 463 -2.75 -10.33 -20.12
N PHE A 464 -1.61 -9.73 -20.50
CA PHE A 464 -1.15 -9.70 -21.89
C PHE A 464 -0.02 -10.68 -22.11
N ASP A 465 -0.09 -11.41 -23.23
CA ASP A 465 1.01 -12.23 -23.71
C ASP A 465 2.13 -11.39 -24.37
N ASP A 466 3.14 -12.06 -24.93
CA ASP A 466 4.28 -11.42 -25.61
C ASP A 466 3.90 -10.68 -26.91
N GLN A 467 2.72 -10.95 -27.47
CA GLN A 467 2.17 -10.29 -28.63
C GLN A 467 1.31 -9.08 -28.28
N GLY A 468 1.05 -8.86 -26.97
CA GLY A 468 0.16 -7.81 -26.48
C GLY A 468 -1.32 -8.16 -26.57
N GLU A 469 -1.64 -9.45 -26.71
CA GLU A 469 -3.02 -9.93 -26.74
C GLU A 469 -3.46 -10.41 -25.36
N ALA A 470 -4.74 -10.15 -25.02
CA ALA A 470 -5.29 -10.56 -23.74
C ALA A 470 -5.45 -12.09 -23.65
N VAL A 471 -4.91 -12.70 -22.61
CA VAL A 471 -4.99 -14.13 -22.33
C VAL A 471 -5.73 -14.41 -21.03
N VAL A 472 -6.42 -15.57 -20.99
CA VAL A 472 -7.15 -16.06 -19.82
C VAL A 472 -6.60 -17.44 -19.46
N THR A 473 -6.49 -17.77 -18.18
CA THR A 473 -5.91 -19.03 -17.65
C THR A 473 -4.45 -19.28 -18.07
N GLN A 474 -3.78 -18.26 -18.56
CA GLN A 474 -2.37 -18.28 -18.91
C GLN A 474 -1.65 -17.13 -18.20
N VAL A 475 -0.35 -17.28 -17.98
CA VAL A 475 0.48 -16.23 -17.40
C VAL A 475 0.68 -15.13 -18.44
N GLY A 476 0.45 -13.88 -18.04
CA GLY A 476 0.69 -12.70 -18.84
C GLY A 476 1.09 -11.50 -18.01
N GLU A 477 1.53 -10.42 -18.65
CA GLU A 477 1.84 -9.14 -18.01
C GLU A 477 0.55 -8.48 -17.52
N LEU A 478 0.52 -8.06 -16.25
CA LEU A 478 -0.59 -7.27 -15.71
C LEU A 478 -0.67 -5.92 -16.41
N VAL A 479 -1.75 -5.69 -17.10
CA VAL A 479 -2.02 -4.41 -17.77
C VAL A 479 -3.38 -3.84 -17.36
N VAL A 480 -3.49 -2.50 -17.46
CA VAL A 480 -4.76 -1.78 -17.34
C VAL A 480 -5.03 -1.07 -18.66
N ARG A 481 -6.16 -1.41 -19.29
CA ARG A 481 -6.47 -1.00 -20.67
C ARG A 481 -7.26 0.31 -20.77
N SER A 482 -7.76 0.80 -19.64
CA SER A 482 -8.54 2.05 -19.57
C SER A 482 -7.97 2.97 -18.50
N PRO A 483 -8.04 4.31 -18.67
CA PRO A 483 -7.52 5.24 -17.68
C PRO A 483 -8.33 5.20 -16.38
N MET A 484 -7.64 5.39 -15.26
CA MET A 484 -8.23 5.51 -13.92
C MET A 484 -7.95 6.93 -13.37
N PRO A 485 -8.90 7.55 -12.62
CA PRO A 485 -8.69 8.89 -12.08
C PRO A 485 -7.50 9.02 -11.11
N SER A 486 -7.13 7.95 -10.44
CA SER A 486 -6.00 7.90 -9.50
C SER A 486 -4.64 7.62 -10.16
N MET A 487 -4.58 7.38 -11.47
CA MET A 487 -3.30 7.34 -12.17
C MET A 487 -2.55 8.64 -11.93
N PRO A 488 -1.21 8.59 -11.76
CA PRO A 488 -0.42 9.78 -11.46
C PRO A 488 -0.63 10.87 -12.51
N VAL A 489 -0.77 12.12 -12.05
CA VAL A 489 -0.82 13.26 -12.98
C VAL A 489 0.55 13.57 -13.57
N ALA A 490 1.63 13.25 -12.85
CA ALA A 490 3.01 13.39 -13.28
C ALA A 490 3.97 12.64 -12.35
N PHE A 491 5.23 12.51 -12.77
CA PHE A 491 6.33 12.42 -11.83
C PHE A 491 6.88 13.83 -11.59
N TRP A 492 7.28 14.12 -10.35
CA TRP A 492 7.83 15.44 -10.01
C TRP A 492 9.09 15.73 -10.86
N ASN A 493 9.18 16.93 -11.44
CA ASN A 493 10.28 17.34 -12.35
C ASN A 493 10.45 16.47 -13.61
N ASP A 494 9.36 15.89 -14.12
CA ASP A 494 9.32 15.12 -15.38
C ASP A 494 8.48 15.86 -16.43
N PHE A 495 8.90 17.10 -16.79
CA PHE A 495 8.12 18.03 -17.63
C PHE A 495 7.80 17.48 -19.03
N GLY A 496 8.62 16.58 -19.56
CA GLY A 496 8.38 15.89 -20.84
C GLY A 496 7.66 14.56 -20.70
N MET A 497 7.30 14.14 -19.48
CA MET A 497 6.74 12.81 -19.16
C MET A 497 7.62 11.64 -19.63
N GLU A 498 8.92 11.85 -19.84
CA GLU A 498 9.81 10.81 -20.38
C GLU A 498 9.94 9.63 -19.41
N ARG A 499 10.15 9.90 -18.11
CA ARG A 499 10.24 8.86 -17.07
C ARG A 499 8.91 8.16 -16.84
N TYR A 500 7.82 8.93 -16.92
CA TYR A 500 6.46 8.42 -16.78
C TYR A 500 6.12 7.45 -17.91
N LEU A 501 6.36 7.85 -19.16
CA LEU A 501 6.13 7.03 -20.36
C LEU A 501 6.99 5.76 -20.33
N ALA A 502 8.27 5.90 -20.00
CA ALA A 502 9.19 4.74 -19.87
C ALA A 502 8.79 3.78 -18.75
N ALA A 503 8.14 4.27 -17.68
CA ALA A 503 7.73 3.42 -16.57
C ALA A 503 6.52 2.54 -16.89
N TYR A 504 5.55 3.04 -17.67
CA TYR A 504 4.24 2.40 -17.80
C TYR A 504 3.79 2.14 -19.24
N PHE A 505 4.36 2.81 -20.26
CA PHE A 505 3.83 2.81 -21.63
C PHE A 505 4.86 2.47 -22.70
N ASP A 506 6.10 2.17 -22.33
CA ASP A 506 7.20 1.89 -23.25
C ASP A 506 6.95 0.61 -24.07
N ILE A 507 6.39 -0.43 -23.43
CA ILE A 507 6.15 -1.73 -24.05
C ILE A 507 4.80 -1.76 -24.80
N TYR A 508 3.77 -1.21 -24.16
CA TYR A 508 2.39 -1.21 -24.70
C TYR A 508 1.89 0.24 -24.82
N PRO A 509 2.12 0.94 -25.95
CA PRO A 509 1.65 2.32 -26.11
C PRO A 509 0.14 2.44 -25.89
N GLY A 510 -0.27 3.33 -24.98
CA GLY A 510 -1.67 3.53 -24.66
C GLY A 510 -2.29 2.51 -23.70
N VAL A 511 -1.50 1.55 -23.19
CA VAL A 511 -1.92 0.56 -22.18
C VAL A 511 -0.96 0.60 -21.01
N TRP A 512 -1.49 0.76 -19.80
CA TRP A 512 -0.68 0.78 -18.59
C TRP A 512 -0.10 -0.60 -18.27
N ARG A 513 1.22 -0.71 -18.24
CA ARG A 513 1.95 -1.88 -17.77
C ARG A 513 2.30 -1.71 -16.30
N HIS A 514 1.90 -2.67 -15.45
CA HIS A 514 2.17 -2.55 -14.01
C HIS A 514 3.51 -3.17 -13.58
N GLY A 515 3.97 -4.17 -14.29
CA GLY A 515 5.22 -4.84 -13.97
C GLY A 515 5.04 -6.06 -13.07
N ASP A 516 3.88 -6.72 -13.13
CA ASP A 516 3.59 -7.98 -12.46
C ASP A 516 3.17 -9.05 -13.47
N TRP A 517 3.62 -10.28 -13.29
CA TRP A 517 3.06 -11.45 -13.95
C TRP A 517 1.81 -11.92 -13.23
N VAL A 518 0.76 -12.16 -13.99
CA VAL A 518 -0.53 -12.61 -13.45
C VAL A 518 -1.14 -13.71 -14.29
N THR A 519 -1.99 -14.51 -13.66
CA THR A 519 -2.96 -15.37 -14.33
C THR A 519 -4.35 -14.85 -14.01
N VAL A 520 -5.13 -14.49 -15.02
CA VAL A 520 -6.55 -14.13 -14.89
C VAL A 520 -7.39 -15.36 -15.21
N SER A 521 -8.26 -15.78 -14.31
CA SER A 521 -9.13 -16.94 -14.50
C SER A 521 -10.40 -16.61 -15.30
N ASP A 522 -11.14 -17.63 -15.77
CA ASP A 522 -12.43 -17.46 -16.42
C ASP A 522 -13.49 -16.74 -15.54
N ARG A 523 -13.35 -16.81 -14.22
CA ARG A 523 -14.19 -16.12 -13.25
C ARG A 523 -13.69 -14.73 -12.89
N GLN A 524 -12.62 -14.25 -13.54
CA GLN A 524 -11.94 -12.97 -13.32
C GLN A 524 -11.14 -12.85 -12.00
N SER A 525 -10.97 -13.93 -11.23
CA SER A 525 -10.00 -13.92 -10.14
C SER A 525 -8.58 -13.89 -10.70
N VAL A 526 -7.65 -13.37 -9.89
CA VAL A 526 -6.27 -13.12 -10.33
C VAL A 526 -5.28 -13.78 -9.37
N VAL A 527 -4.30 -14.47 -9.94
CA VAL A 527 -3.14 -14.99 -9.21
C VAL A 527 -1.92 -14.18 -9.61
N ILE A 528 -1.26 -13.56 -8.63
CA ILE A 528 0.02 -12.87 -8.86
C ILE A 528 1.14 -13.90 -8.88
N GLN A 529 1.90 -13.92 -9.97
CA GLN A 529 3.01 -14.86 -10.17
C GLN A 529 4.38 -14.26 -9.78
N GLY A 530 4.42 -12.95 -9.53
CA GLY A 530 5.62 -12.20 -9.16
C GLY A 530 5.83 -10.97 -10.02
N ARG A 531 6.96 -10.29 -9.78
CA ARG A 531 7.32 -9.08 -10.56
C ARG A 531 7.84 -9.45 -11.94
N SER A 532 7.36 -8.74 -12.97
CA SER A 532 7.83 -8.95 -14.34
C SER A 532 9.23 -8.35 -14.58
N ASP A 533 9.57 -7.29 -13.84
CA ASP A 533 10.90 -6.67 -13.85
C ASP A 533 11.97 -7.47 -13.05
N ALA A 534 11.52 -8.39 -12.17
CA ALA A 534 12.35 -9.36 -11.48
C ALA A 534 12.30 -10.77 -12.12
N THR A 535 11.66 -10.88 -13.29
CA THR A 535 11.44 -12.17 -13.96
C THR A 535 12.74 -12.90 -14.27
N LEU A 536 12.73 -14.19 -13.95
CA LEU A 536 13.78 -15.11 -14.31
C LEU A 536 13.49 -15.62 -15.74
N ASN A 537 14.38 -15.36 -16.69
CA ASN A 537 14.23 -15.84 -18.06
C ASN A 537 15.34 -16.83 -18.39
N ARG A 538 15.07 -18.12 -18.28
CA ARG A 538 16.08 -19.16 -18.53
C ARG A 538 15.75 -19.97 -19.77
N GLY A 539 16.55 -19.77 -20.83
CA GLY A 539 16.40 -20.50 -22.09
C GLY A 539 15.02 -20.31 -22.73
N GLY A 540 14.48 -19.10 -22.69
CA GLY A 540 13.17 -18.74 -23.25
C GLY A 540 11.96 -19.15 -22.39
N VAL A 541 12.19 -19.74 -21.21
CA VAL A 541 11.12 -20.02 -20.24
C VAL A 541 11.12 -18.92 -19.18
N ARG A 542 10.01 -18.20 -19.06
CA ARG A 542 9.78 -17.22 -18.00
C ARG A 542 9.35 -17.95 -16.73
N ILE A 543 9.93 -17.54 -15.62
CA ILE A 543 9.76 -18.18 -14.31
C ILE A 543 9.39 -17.11 -13.31
N GLY A 544 8.22 -17.24 -12.68
CA GLY A 544 7.79 -16.37 -11.60
C GLY A 544 8.56 -16.62 -10.31
N THR A 545 9.02 -15.55 -9.63
CA THR A 545 9.76 -15.68 -8.37
C THR A 545 8.88 -16.20 -7.23
N ALA A 546 7.59 -15.90 -7.24
CA ALA A 546 6.64 -16.34 -6.23
C ALA A 546 6.54 -17.87 -6.12
N GLU A 547 6.59 -18.59 -7.26
CA GLU A 547 6.57 -20.06 -7.27
C GLU A 547 7.78 -20.67 -6.55
N PHE A 548 8.96 -20.03 -6.70
CA PHE A 548 10.15 -20.44 -5.94
C PHE A 548 9.97 -20.25 -4.46
N TYR A 549 9.50 -19.07 -4.06
CA TYR A 549 9.36 -18.73 -2.64
C TYR A 549 8.38 -19.67 -1.95
N ASN A 550 7.20 -19.86 -2.52
CA ASN A 550 6.19 -20.76 -1.97
C ASN A 550 6.71 -22.19 -1.76
N LEU A 551 7.53 -22.68 -2.68
CA LEU A 551 8.08 -24.04 -2.62
C LEU A 551 9.26 -24.16 -1.67
N VAL A 552 10.18 -23.21 -1.70
CA VAL A 552 11.44 -23.25 -0.95
C VAL A 552 11.19 -22.93 0.53
N GLU A 553 10.37 -21.92 0.79
CA GLU A 553 10.07 -21.46 2.16
C GLU A 553 9.14 -22.43 2.93
N ALA A 554 8.46 -23.34 2.22
CA ALA A 554 7.74 -24.44 2.84
C ALA A 554 8.65 -25.58 3.35
N LEU A 555 9.94 -25.59 2.99
CA LEU A 555 10.88 -26.63 3.42
C LEU A 555 11.31 -26.41 4.88
N PRO A 556 11.40 -27.47 5.68
CA PRO A 556 11.89 -27.38 7.05
C PRO A 556 13.29 -26.76 7.11
N GLY A 557 13.47 -25.78 8.00
CA GLY A 557 14.76 -25.13 8.22
C GLY A 557 15.08 -23.97 7.25
N ILE A 558 14.17 -23.62 6.34
CA ILE A 558 14.26 -22.40 5.53
C ILE A 558 13.36 -21.33 6.14
N GLN A 559 13.89 -20.16 6.42
CA GLN A 559 13.15 -19.03 6.97
C GLN A 559 12.68 -18.08 5.88
N ASP A 560 13.55 -17.78 4.91
CA ASP A 560 13.25 -16.87 3.79
C ASP A 560 14.13 -17.20 2.59
N SER A 561 13.80 -16.71 1.41
CA SER A 561 14.59 -16.98 0.20
C SER A 561 14.53 -15.80 -0.78
N LEU A 562 15.55 -15.70 -1.65
CA LEU A 562 15.59 -14.71 -2.72
C LEU A 562 16.24 -15.34 -3.96
N VAL A 563 15.56 -15.30 -5.08
CA VAL A 563 16.04 -15.85 -6.35
C VAL A 563 16.38 -14.73 -7.33
N VAL A 564 17.50 -14.89 -8.04
CA VAL A 564 17.98 -13.94 -9.04
C VAL A 564 18.45 -14.70 -10.26
N HIS A 565 18.16 -14.18 -11.44
CA HIS A 565 18.71 -14.65 -12.70
C HIS A 565 19.62 -13.59 -13.31
N LEU A 566 20.89 -13.93 -13.54
CA LEU A 566 21.83 -13.10 -14.29
C LEU A 566 21.85 -13.57 -15.74
N GLU A 567 21.44 -12.68 -16.62
CA GLU A 567 21.39 -12.97 -18.05
C GLU A 567 22.79 -13.04 -18.65
N ASP A 568 22.99 -13.97 -19.59
CA ASP A 568 24.23 -14.04 -20.36
C ASP A 568 24.13 -13.08 -21.56
N SER A 569 24.98 -12.07 -21.58
CA SER A 569 25.07 -11.10 -22.69
C SER A 569 25.40 -11.72 -24.05
N ALA A 570 25.93 -12.95 -24.07
CA ALA A 570 26.19 -13.73 -25.30
C ALA A 570 24.98 -14.57 -25.77
N GLY A 571 23.80 -14.44 -25.09
CA GLY A 571 22.58 -15.16 -25.45
C GLY A 571 22.51 -16.60 -24.92
N GLY A 572 23.37 -16.96 -23.98
CA GLY A 572 23.34 -18.24 -23.25
C GLY A 572 22.19 -18.27 -22.21
N PRO A 573 22.08 -19.40 -21.46
CA PRO A 573 20.99 -19.60 -20.49
C PRO A 573 21.10 -18.71 -19.25
N GLY A 574 22.19 -17.97 -19.07
CA GLY A 574 22.46 -17.19 -17.86
C GLY A 574 22.64 -18.07 -16.62
N GLU A 575 22.73 -17.45 -15.46
CA GLU A 575 22.94 -18.13 -14.17
C GLU A 575 21.78 -17.85 -13.20
N LEU A 576 21.12 -18.91 -12.74
CA LEU A 576 20.02 -18.85 -11.79
C LEU A 576 20.55 -19.11 -10.38
N MET A 577 20.47 -18.11 -9.52
CA MET A 577 20.97 -18.15 -8.15
C MET A 577 19.83 -18.09 -7.16
N LEU A 578 19.81 -19.00 -6.20
CA LEU A 578 18.88 -19.02 -5.07
C LEU A 578 19.66 -18.78 -3.78
N PHE A 579 19.33 -17.72 -3.08
CA PHE A 579 19.84 -17.40 -1.76
C PHE A 579 18.79 -17.74 -0.72
N VAL A 580 19.19 -18.39 0.37
CA VAL A 580 18.27 -18.81 1.43
C VAL A 580 18.75 -18.32 2.79
N GLU A 581 17.83 -17.80 3.56
CA GLU A 581 17.99 -17.53 4.98
C GLU A 581 17.52 -18.77 5.75
N LEU A 582 18.40 -19.30 6.60
CA LEU A 582 18.12 -20.52 7.35
C LEU A 582 17.54 -20.18 8.72
N ALA A 583 16.59 -20.98 9.17
CA ALA A 583 16.06 -20.89 10.53
C ALA A 583 17.16 -21.21 11.57
N GLU A 584 17.02 -20.68 12.77
CA GLU A 584 17.99 -20.86 13.86
C GLU A 584 18.26 -22.36 14.13
N GLY A 585 19.53 -22.70 14.28
CA GLY A 585 19.96 -24.08 14.48
C GLY A 585 20.10 -24.93 13.21
N HIS A 586 19.78 -24.38 12.04
CA HIS A 586 19.95 -25.07 10.75
C HIS A 586 21.22 -24.58 10.03
N ALA A 587 21.78 -25.43 9.20
CA ALA A 587 22.98 -25.14 8.42
C ALA A 587 22.82 -25.60 6.96
N MET A 588 23.40 -24.83 6.03
CA MET A 588 23.48 -25.24 4.64
C MET A 588 24.47 -26.38 4.50
N ASN A 589 23.99 -27.50 3.96
CA ASN A 589 24.82 -28.68 3.65
C ASN A 589 24.35 -29.30 2.32
N GLU A 590 25.08 -30.31 1.85
CA GLU A 590 24.75 -30.97 0.58
C GLU A 590 23.33 -31.57 0.55
N ASP A 591 22.85 -32.09 1.67
CA ASP A 591 21.51 -32.69 1.74
C ASP A 591 20.41 -31.63 1.67
N THR A 592 20.60 -30.47 2.31
CA THR A 592 19.71 -29.31 2.19
C THR A 592 19.66 -28.81 0.74
N VAL A 593 20.81 -28.64 0.09
CA VAL A 593 20.87 -28.25 -1.34
C VAL A 593 20.19 -29.27 -2.24
N LYS A 594 20.40 -30.57 -2.00
CA LYS A 594 19.73 -31.64 -2.75
C LYS A 594 18.23 -31.64 -2.55
N ALA A 595 17.74 -31.40 -1.33
CA ALA A 595 16.32 -31.32 -1.01
C ALA A 595 15.67 -30.14 -1.75
N ILE A 596 16.28 -28.94 -1.69
CA ILE A 596 15.81 -27.75 -2.40
C ILE A 596 15.75 -28.01 -3.91
N LYS A 597 16.87 -28.44 -4.51
CA LYS A 597 16.93 -28.73 -5.96
C LYS A 597 15.98 -29.87 -6.36
N GLY A 598 15.76 -30.83 -5.50
CA GLY A 598 14.87 -31.97 -5.70
C GLY A 598 13.40 -31.54 -5.77
N VAL A 599 12.97 -30.75 -4.81
CA VAL A 599 11.58 -30.26 -4.75
C VAL A 599 11.30 -29.33 -5.92
N ILE A 600 12.22 -28.39 -6.24
CA ILE A 600 12.08 -27.49 -7.39
C ILE A 600 11.96 -28.28 -8.70
N ARG A 601 12.81 -29.31 -8.88
CA ARG A 601 12.78 -30.15 -10.09
C ARG A 601 11.47 -30.91 -10.25
N LYS A 602 10.94 -31.38 -9.13
CA LYS A 602 9.73 -32.22 -9.11
C LYS A 602 8.46 -31.38 -9.30
N GLU A 603 8.34 -30.29 -8.54
CA GLU A 603 7.11 -29.50 -8.44
C GLU A 603 7.03 -28.37 -9.48
N LEU A 604 8.17 -27.82 -9.93
CA LEU A 604 8.21 -26.82 -10.99
C LEU A 604 8.70 -27.44 -12.31
N SER A 605 10.00 -27.45 -12.55
CA SER A 605 10.59 -28.16 -13.70
C SER A 605 12.12 -28.25 -13.59
N PRO A 606 12.80 -29.09 -14.41
CA PRO A 606 14.25 -29.11 -14.49
C PRO A 606 14.90 -27.77 -14.84
N ARG A 607 14.19 -26.88 -15.55
CA ARG A 607 14.69 -25.54 -15.94
C ARG A 607 14.68 -24.55 -14.80
N HIS A 608 13.86 -24.77 -13.78
CA HIS A 608 13.78 -23.97 -12.57
C HIS A 608 14.89 -24.31 -11.55
N VAL A 609 15.62 -25.41 -11.73
CA VAL A 609 16.67 -25.81 -10.78
C VAL A 609 17.79 -24.79 -10.76
N PRO A 610 18.08 -24.14 -9.62
CA PRO A 610 19.12 -23.13 -9.53
C PRO A 610 20.51 -23.72 -9.81
N ASP A 611 21.36 -22.96 -10.48
CA ASP A 611 22.76 -23.27 -10.64
C ASP A 611 23.47 -23.18 -9.29
N LEU A 612 23.26 -22.07 -8.60
CA LEU A 612 23.74 -21.79 -7.25
C LEU A 612 22.60 -21.85 -6.22
N VAL A 613 22.82 -22.53 -5.10
CA VAL A 613 22.02 -22.42 -3.87
C VAL A 613 22.98 -22.07 -2.74
N ALA A 614 22.81 -20.89 -2.12
CA ALA A 614 23.71 -20.39 -1.10
C ALA A 614 22.95 -19.84 0.12
N ALA A 615 23.53 -20.03 1.32
CA ALA A 615 23.00 -19.43 2.53
C ALA A 615 23.43 -17.95 2.64
N VAL A 616 22.51 -17.12 3.13
CA VAL A 616 22.76 -15.71 3.45
C VAL A 616 22.28 -15.41 4.87
N PRO A 617 22.85 -14.38 5.53
CA PRO A 617 22.47 -14.03 6.91
C PRO A 617 21.02 -13.55 7.05
N ALA A 618 20.50 -12.88 6.02
CA ALA A 618 19.12 -12.39 5.95
C ALA A 618 18.74 -12.07 4.50
N VAL A 619 17.44 -12.14 4.19
CA VAL A 619 16.87 -11.65 2.94
C VAL A 619 16.53 -10.17 3.09
N PRO A 620 17.21 -9.26 2.35
CA PRO A 620 16.97 -7.84 2.47
C PRO A 620 15.61 -7.49 1.88
N ARG A 621 14.88 -6.66 2.62
CA ARG A 621 13.55 -6.19 2.24
C ARG A 621 13.45 -4.68 2.35
N THR A 622 12.54 -4.08 1.61
CA THR A 622 12.12 -2.70 1.90
C THR A 622 11.53 -2.65 3.31
N LEU A 623 11.46 -1.47 3.93
CA LEU A 623 10.78 -1.30 5.23
C LEU A 623 9.28 -1.68 5.19
N THR A 624 8.72 -1.79 3.99
CA THR A 624 7.35 -2.28 3.75
C THR A 624 7.27 -3.80 3.51
N GLY A 625 8.38 -4.54 3.68
CA GLY A 625 8.45 -5.99 3.60
C GLY A 625 8.67 -6.59 2.21
N LYS A 626 8.83 -5.80 1.14
CA LYS A 626 9.09 -6.31 -0.22
C LYS A 626 10.54 -6.79 -0.35
N LYS A 627 10.76 -7.98 -0.93
CA LYS A 627 12.09 -8.52 -1.24
C LYS A 627 12.83 -7.65 -2.26
N LEU A 628 14.15 -7.50 -2.11
CA LEU A 628 14.98 -6.66 -2.96
C LEU A 628 15.54 -7.43 -4.19
N GLU A 629 14.70 -8.12 -4.95
CA GLU A 629 15.09 -8.95 -6.10
C GLU A 629 15.89 -8.14 -7.14
N THR A 630 15.27 -7.09 -7.70
CA THR A 630 15.89 -6.23 -8.71
C THR A 630 17.14 -5.49 -8.20
N PRO A 631 17.16 -4.91 -6.98
CA PRO A 631 18.37 -4.35 -6.41
C PRO A 631 19.51 -5.37 -6.29
N ILE A 632 19.25 -6.56 -5.76
CA ILE A 632 20.27 -7.61 -5.64
C ILE A 632 20.77 -8.06 -7.02
N LYS A 633 19.88 -8.24 -8.00
CA LYS A 633 20.26 -8.53 -9.39
C LYS A 633 21.27 -7.51 -9.93
N LYS A 634 21.03 -6.22 -9.74
CA LYS A 634 21.92 -5.13 -10.18
C LYS A 634 23.28 -5.17 -9.48
N ILE A 635 23.26 -5.42 -8.17
CA ILE A 635 24.49 -5.51 -7.37
C ILE A 635 25.33 -6.70 -7.83
N LEU A 636 24.70 -7.85 -8.08
CA LEU A 636 25.38 -9.04 -8.61
C LEU A 636 25.87 -8.84 -10.06
N SER A 637 25.21 -7.97 -10.83
CA SER A 637 25.66 -7.52 -12.16
C SER A 637 26.75 -6.46 -12.12
N GLY A 638 27.27 -6.08 -10.93
CA GLY A 638 28.43 -5.20 -10.76
C GLY A 638 28.12 -3.77 -10.32
N ALA A 639 26.86 -3.41 -10.07
CA ALA A 639 26.52 -2.08 -9.56
C ALA A 639 26.95 -1.93 -8.08
N PRO A 640 27.50 -0.78 -7.66
CA PRO A 640 27.83 -0.53 -6.26
C PRO A 640 26.58 -0.54 -5.38
N PRO A 641 26.56 -1.25 -4.23
CA PRO A 641 25.38 -1.33 -3.35
C PRO A 641 24.81 0.04 -2.95
N GLU A 642 25.67 1.00 -2.64
CA GLU A 642 25.31 2.36 -2.21
C GLU A 642 24.62 3.20 -3.31
N GLN A 643 24.77 2.80 -4.59
CA GLN A 643 24.07 3.44 -5.72
C GLN A 643 22.72 2.80 -6.00
N VAL A 644 22.49 1.58 -5.52
CA VAL A 644 21.29 0.79 -5.80
C VAL A 644 20.32 0.81 -4.61
N VAL A 645 20.85 0.79 -3.38
CA VAL A 645 20.07 0.66 -2.15
C VAL A 645 20.51 1.69 -1.11
N SER A 646 19.56 2.47 -0.60
CA SER A 646 19.82 3.35 0.55
C SER A 646 19.75 2.55 1.86
N PRO A 647 20.81 2.56 2.70
CA PRO A 647 20.84 1.77 3.95
C PRO A 647 19.64 1.96 4.87
N GLY A 648 19.14 3.21 4.99
CA GLY A 648 17.99 3.54 5.83
C GLY A 648 16.61 3.27 5.21
N ALA A 649 16.54 2.69 4.01
CA ALA A 649 15.28 2.37 3.33
C ALA A 649 14.96 0.88 3.31
N VAL A 650 15.85 0.05 3.88
CA VAL A 650 15.77 -1.41 3.80
C VAL A 650 16.12 -2.06 5.13
N THR A 651 15.59 -3.25 5.34
CA THR A 651 16.02 -4.12 6.43
C THR A 651 17.31 -4.84 6.03
N SER A 652 18.14 -5.20 7.00
CA SER A 652 19.30 -6.07 6.79
C SER A 652 20.25 -5.61 5.67
N TYR A 653 20.49 -4.28 5.57
CA TYR A 653 21.42 -3.73 4.58
C TYR A 653 22.80 -4.39 4.64
N ASP A 654 23.29 -4.67 5.86
CA ASP A 654 24.59 -5.32 6.09
C ASP A 654 24.67 -6.73 5.50
N ALA A 655 23.54 -7.39 5.23
CA ALA A 655 23.50 -8.69 4.59
C ALA A 655 23.80 -8.64 3.08
N ILE A 656 23.71 -7.48 2.44
CA ILE A 656 23.86 -7.34 0.97
C ILE A 656 25.24 -7.81 0.49
N GLU A 657 26.29 -7.52 1.25
CA GLU A 657 27.65 -7.94 0.87
C GLU A 657 27.80 -9.47 0.88
N ALA A 658 27.04 -10.18 1.73
CA ALA A 658 27.06 -11.64 1.75
C ALA A 658 26.56 -12.25 0.42
N TYR A 659 25.67 -11.59 -0.30
CA TYR A 659 25.21 -12.03 -1.63
C TYR A 659 26.36 -12.01 -2.66
N ARG A 660 27.19 -10.95 -2.65
CA ARG A 660 28.35 -10.84 -3.54
C ARG A 660 29.37 -11.91 -3.23
N ILE A 661 29.63 -12.13 -1.93
CA ILE A 661 30.57 -13.16 -1.48
C ILE A 661 30.06 -14.55 -1.88
N ALA A 662 28.78 -14.84 -1.63
CA ALA A 662 28.19 -16.14 -1.94
C ALA A 662 28.18 -16.43 -3.45
N ALA A 663 27.89 -15.43 -4.28
CA ALA A 663 27.93 -15.55 -5.73
C ALA A 663 29.38 -15.77 -6.23
N SER A 664 30.37 -15.04 -5.68
CA SER A 664 31.76 -15.12 -6.09
C SER A 664 32.45 -16.42 -5.66
N ALA A 665 32.00 -17.07 -4.60
CA ALA A 665 32.61 -18.31 -4.08
C ALA A 665 32.34 -19.52 -4.98
N ASN A 666 31.44 -19.42 -5.96
CA ASN A 666 31.10 -20.48 -6.92
C ASN A 666 31.42 -20.13 -8.38
N ALA A 667 31.97 -18.94 -8.65
CA ALA A 667 32.55 -18.55 -9.94
C ALA A 667 34.03 -18.96 -9.98
#